data_4b386372a999b99ff9e66c320932a96e
#
_entry.id   4b386372a999b99ff9e66c320932a96e
#
_cell.length_a   1.000
_cell.length_b   1.000
_cell.length_c   1.000
_cell.angle_alpha   90.00
_cell.angle_beta   90.00
_cell.angle_gamma   90.00
#
_symmetry.space_group_name_H-M   'P 1'
#
loop_
_entity.id
_entity.type
_entity.pdbx_description
1 polymer ?
#
loop_
_entity_poly.entity_id
_entity_poly.type
_entity_poly.pdbx_seq_one_letter_code
_entity_poly.pdbx_strand_id
1 'polypeptide(L)'
;MAKSKWKFRQDDLDTILTVINQGLMKKPYHVEYHDTYEDGTPVWNGEKSVLWNLMEQAYPEERAQMMRRMLAKMEELGGLQKGTHQQKLFAFFEKYYFSVIDNFSSMLYNEDGKMYEKMKLAMLQGTYTNDTDPLGQSLGDGKSPEVAWVKKRIQYLMSKYSFGDYDAKTAEGAITVRTSAQADATTNSIVLRLTPAMKLYPTIAYGTTIMRGARTDAGKPCEIVVDINGTSDQQLSVKSADYLLDIGDWSSYVINGALSIIGKRLKRLKLGDENEEKVKILIASLTLGNTTSLEEVDIQNISTLGGSLDMRSNFRLRKFLAGGSSLSEAHFADGGALEEVDFPASTSYVELKNLDKLTNEKCNTEACAPNVMSYFVSGCDNLQPIKMLIDIMDAQVGQVPHALRYVRCIGFNETFTDGRAFDKLSQLVDGTYQGIDAEGQYGNDPYPVLDGTINLTTGVYRDTYDALMTHYPKLKLNIAKRWIRFEDPEVKRICVENWDKDGDGELSMEEAAAVSSIGTIFPKANISYFDEFRFFPVKHMNDTFRGNMNLKRISLPKTLVDMRYALYGAKSLESIVIPQSVQRISALEFADANLLYAIVLPEVPPTFHNGYYNPFDKIYDTTHKIKKYKIYVPDNSYAEYAKSRLWSDYEKVGRLAKLSQFRTDFPNESYFE
;
A
#
# COMPACT_ATOMS: atom_id res chain seq x y z
N MET A 1 23.50 4.13 -3.25
CA MET A 1 23.78 3.89 -1.82
C MET A 1 24.77 2.75 -1.68
N ALA A 2 25.84 2.94 -0.94
CA ALA A 2 26.85 1.91 -0.73
C ALA A 2 26.20 0.73 -0.01
N LYS A 3 26.27 -0.47 -0.59
CA LYS A 3 25.86 -1.72 0.06
C LYS A 3 26.62 -1.81 1.39
N SER A 4 25.98 -1.48 2.49
CA SER A 4 26.52 -1.72 3.82
C SER A 4 26.60 -3.23 4.01
N LYS A 5 27.79 -3.77 3.93
CA LYS A 5 28.04 -5.15 4.32
C LYS A 5 27.74 -5.25 5.81
N TRP A 6 26.68 -5.95 6.18
CA TRP A 6 26.44 -6.28 7.58
C TRP A 6 27.63 -7.03 8.12
N LYS A 7 28.34 -6.42 9.07
CA LYS A 7 29.36 -7.09 9.85
C LYS A 7 28.70 -7.53 11.14
N PHE A 8 28.46 -8.81 11.28
CA PHE A 8 28.08 -9.36 12.58
C PHE A 8 29.29 -9.23 13.50
N ARG A 9 29.16 -8.41 14.50
CA ARG A 9 30.09 -8.32 15.60
C ARG A 9 29.61 -9.27 16.67
N GLN A 10 30.38 -10.27 16.96
CA GLN A 10 30.10 -11.21 18.00
C GLN A 10 30.67 -10.63 19.29
N ASP A 11 29.82 -10.00 20.08
CA ASP A 11 30.26 -9.36 21.29
C ASP A 11 30.34 -10.34 22.50
N ASP A 12 29.86 -11.57 22.32
CA ASP A 12 29.78 -12.54 23.44
C ASP A 12 29.97 -13.97 22.94
N LEU A 13 31.22 -14.35 22.73
CA LEU A 13 31.60 -15.71 22.28
C LEU A 13 31.29 -16.78 23.32
N ASP A 14 31.29 -16.45 24.61
CA ASP A 14 30.97 -17.35 25.68
C ASP A 14 29.50 -17.71 25.71
N THR A 15 28.57 -16.81 25.35
CA THR A 15 27.14 -17.12 25.22
C THR A 15 26.80 -18.10 24.09
N ILE A 16 27.60 -18.19 23.05
CA ILE A 16 27.37 -19.18 21.96
C ILE A 16 27.72 -20.60 22.38
N LEU A 17 28.67 -20.72 23.26
CA LEU A 17 29.28 -22.00 23.63
C LEU A 17 29.00 -22.38 25.07
N THR A 18 28.53 -21.48 25.92
CA THR A 18 28.53 -21.69 27.35
C THR A 18 27.23 -22.18 27.93
N VAL A 19 27.43 -22.84 29.02
CA VAL A 19 26.44 -23.31 29.99
C VAL A 19 25.71 -22.17 30.69
N ILE A 20 26.33 -21.01 30.75
CA ILE A 20 25.83 -19.84 31.48
C ILE A 20 24.48 -19.40 30.97
N ASN A 21 24.16 -19.72 29.75
CA ASN A 21 22.83 -19.54 29.19
C ASN A 21 21.93 -20.72 29.59
N GLN A 22 21.73 -20.87 30.89
CA GLN A 22 20.69 -21.71 31.50
C GLN A 22 20.78 -23.22 31.21
N GLY A 23 21.96 -23.77 31.13
CA GLY A 23 22.11 -25.23 31.05
C GLY A 23 21.70 -25.84 29.69
N LEU A 24 21.48 -25.04 28.67
CA LEU A 24 20.95 -25.51 27.39
C LEU A 24 22.00 -25.93 26.39
N MET A 25 22.84 -26.80 26.78
CA MET A 25 23.93 -27.35 25.96
C MET A 25 23.48 -28.09 24.71
N LYS A 26 22.23 -28.49 24.63
CA LYS A 26 21.69 -29.26 23.52
C LYS A 26 21.09 -28.39 22.42
N LYS A 27 20.83 -27.12 22.70
CA LYS A 27 20.15 -26.23 21.76
C LYS A 27 21.08 -25.10 21.28
N PRO A 28 21.03 -24.75 20.04
CA PRO A 28 21.75 -23.56 19.55
C PRO A 28 21.23 -22.31 20.22
N TYR A 29 22.12 -21.40 20.54
CA TYR A 29 21.83 -20.13 21.22
C TYR A 29 20.62 -19.39 20.67
N HIS A 30 20.39 -19.37 19.39
CA HIS A 30 19.39 -18.54 18.72
C HIS A 30 18.17 -19.31 18.17
N VAL A 31 17.99 -20.56 18.56
CA VAL A 31 16.99 -21.41 17.91
C VAL A 31 16.17 -22.17 18.93
N GLU A 32 14.87 -22.09 18.78
CA GLU A 32 13.87 -23.01 19.32
C GLU A 32 13.86 -23.19 20.85
N TYR A 33 14.18 -22.13 21.57
CA TYR A 33 14.00 -22.17 23.00
C TYR A 33 12.57 -21.79 23.36
N HIS A 34 11.80 -22.77 23.76
CA HIS A 34 10.41 -22.64 24.16
C HIS A 34 10.18 -23.11 25.61
N ASP A 35 11.12 -22.83 26.49
CA ASP A 35 10.83 -23.09 27.88
C ASP A 35 9.87 -22.05 28.43
N THR A 36 9.04 -22.52 29.32
CA THR A 36 8.13 -21.70 30.09
C THR A 36 8.49 -21.81 31.57
N TYR A 37 8.31 -20.74 32.30
CA TYR A 37 8.31 -20.82 33.76
C TYR A 37 7.16 -21.71 34.25
N GLU A 38 7.18 -22.13 35.52
CA GLU A 38 6.13 -22.97 36.12
C GLU A 38 4.73 -22.34 36.01
N ASP A 39 4.64 -21.02 35.90
CA ASP A 39 3.41 -20.25 35.68
C ASP A 39 2.96 -20.20 34.20
N GLY A 40 3.67 -20.87 33.32
CA GLY A 40 3.36 -20.87 31.88
C GLY A 40 3.86 -19.66 31.10
N THR A 41 4.54 -18.72 31.73
CA THR A 41 5.14 -17.58 31.01
C THR A 41 6.37 -18.02 30.22
N PRO A 42 6.53 -17.57 28.96
CA PRO A 42 7.73 -17.90 28.21
C PRO A 42 8.98 -17.34 28.89
N VAL A 43 9.98 -18.17 29.09
CA VAL A 43 11.31 -17.69 29.49
C VAL A 43 11.87 -16.83 28.35
N TRP A 44 12.03 -15.55 28.62
CA TRP A 44 12.70 -14.69 27.67
C TRP A 44 14.20 -15.01 27.72
N ASN A 45 14.69 -15.56 26.64
CA ASN A 45 16.11 -15.61 26.36
C ASN A 45 16.38 -14.63 25.23
N GLY A 46 17.48 -13.94 25.26
CA GLY A 46 17.89 -12.99 24.23
C GLY A 46 18.01 -13.57 22.82
N GLU A 47 17.68 -14.82 22.66
CA GLU A 47 17.79 -15.63 21.46
C GLU A 47 16.60 -15.47 20.51
N LYS A 48 15.53 -14.86 20.94
CA LYS A 48 14.45 -14.42 20.06
C LYS A 48 14.86 -13.17 19.29
N SER A 49 16.05 -13.20 18.70
CA SER A 49 16.40 -12.18 17.74
C SER A 49 15.41 -12.25 16.58
N VAL A 50 14.64 -11.20 16.44
CA VAL A 50 13.69 -11.04 15.32
C VAL A 50 14.41 -11.28 13.99
N LEU A 51 15.64 -10.80 13.86
CA LEU A 51 16.48 -11.01 12.68
C LEU A 51 16.76 -12.49 12.40
N TRP A 52 17.11 -13.29 13.41
CA TRP A 52 17.38 -14.70 13.23
C TRP A 52 16.12 -15.49 12.84
N ASN A 53 15.00 -15.15 13.44
CA ASN A 53 13.71 -15.76 13.11
C ASN A 53 13.27 -15.42 11.69
N LEU A 54 13.41 -14.15 11.30
CA LEU A 54 13.14 -13.72 9.93
C LEU A 54 14.05 -14.42 8.92
N MET A 55 15.34 -14.55 9.22
CA MET A 55 16.27 -15.29 8.36
C MET A 55 15.91 -16.78 8.30
N GLU A 56 15.42 -17.39 9.36
CA GLU A 56 15.02 -18.79 9.33
C GLU A 56 13.73 -19.02 8.53
N GLN A 57 12.81 -18.09 8.61
CA GLN A 57 11.52 -18.18 7.92
C GLN A 57 11.63 -17.81 6.43
N ALA A 58 12.28 -16.68 6.15
CA ALA A 58 12.36 -16.13 4.80
C ALA A 58 13.57 -16.64 3.99
N TYR A 59 14.67 -16.97 4.66
CA TYR A 59 15.95 -17.33 4.03
C TYR A 59 16.65 -18.51 4.73
N PRO A 60 15.97 -19.66 4.91
CA PRO A 60 16.50 -20.77 5.69
C PRO A 60 17.78 -21.36 5.08
N GLU A 61 17.86 -21.42 3.75
CA GLU A 61 19.01 -21.98 3.06
C GLU A 61 20.24 -21.05 3.13
N GLU A 62 20.02 -19.75 2.94
CA GLU A 62 21.10 -18.77 3.05
C GLU A 62 21.68 -18.72 4.46
N ARG A 63 20.81 -18.85 5.44
CA ARG A 63 21.23 -18.98 6.83
C ARG A 63 22.06 -20.25 7.02
N ALA A 64 21.59 -21.37 6.51
CA ALA A 64 22.34 -22.63 6.56
C ALA A 64 23.70 -22.50 5.86
N GLN A 65 23.75 -21.88 4.69
CA GLN A 65 25.02 -21.60 3.98
C GLN A 65 25.95 -20.71 4.78
N MET A 66 25.42 -19.65 5.40
CA MET A 66 26.23 -18.76 6.23
C MET A 66 26.86 -19.55 7.39
N MET A 67 26.07 -20.37 8.06
CA MET A 67 26.56 -21.21 9.16
C MET A 67 27.59 -22.23 8.68
N ARG A 68 27.37 -22.90 7.54
CA ARG A 68 28.35 -23.82 6.93
C ARG A 68 29.66 -23.13 6.61
N ARG A 69 29.60 -21.93 6.00
CA ARG A 69 30.82 -21.13 5.70
C ARG A 69 31.55 -20.72 6.98
N MET A 70 30.80 -20.38 8.03
CA MET A 70 31.39 -20.06 9.32
C MET A 70 32.11 -21.29 9.92
N LEU A 71 31.47 -22.45 9.92
CA LEU A 71 32.06 -23.70 10.40
C LEU A 71 33.27 -24.08 9.57
N ALA A 72 33.22 -23.98 8.24
CA ALA A 72 34.36 -24.24 7.35
C ALA A 72 35.53 -23.28 7.62
N LYS A 73 35.22 -22.00 7.89
CA LYS A 73 36.28 -21.04 8.25
C LYS A 73 36.89 -21.32 9.61
N MET A 74 36.11 -21.81 10.55
CA MET A 74 36.61 -22.26 11.84
C MET A 74 37.53 -23.47 11.69
N GLU A 75 37.20 -24.44 10.83
CA GLU A 75 38.09 -25.57 10.52
C GLU A 75 39.44 -25.12 9.93
N GLU A 76 39.38 -24.21 8.94
CA GLU A 76 40.58 -23.63 8.31
C GLU A 76 41.47 -22.94 9.37
N LEU A 77 40.88 -22.11 10.20
CA LEU A 77 41.59 -21.39 11.26
C LEU A 77 42.13 -22.30 12.36
N GLY A 78 41.51 -23.43 12.60
CA GLY A 78 41.99 -24.47 13.52
C GLY A 78 43.34 -25.06 13.13
N GLY A 79 43.63 -25.05 11.83
CA GLY A 79 44.95 -25.48 11.29
C GLY A 79 45.16 -26.97 11.24
N LEU A 80 44.19 -27.81 11.64
CA LEU A 80 44.29 -29.28 11.50
C LEU A 80 43.89 -29.70 10.07
N GLN A 81 44.88 -30.05 9.25
CA GLN A 81 44.63 -30.37 7.84
C GLN A 81 44.05 -31.78 7.60
N LYS A 82 44.22 -32.68 8.51
CA LYS A 82 43.71 -34.06 8.44
C LYS A 82 42.80 -34.35 9.65
N GLY A 83 41.75 -35.12 9.43
CA GLY A 83 40.80 -35.48 10.44
C GLY A 83 39.34 -35.27 10.04
N THR A 84 38.42 -35.69 10.89
CA THR A 84 36.99 -35.45 10.70
C THR A 84 36.68 -33.96 10.87
N HIS A 85 35.57 -33.49 10.34
CA HIS A 85 35.08 -32.12 10.57
C HIS A 85 34.97 -31.80 12.07
N GLN A 86 34.47 -32.74 12.87
CA GLN A 86 34.41 -32.58 14.32
C GLN A 86 35.79 -32.33 14.92
N GLN A 87 36.80 -33.10 14.52
CA GLN A 87 38.15 -32.93 15.04
C GLN A 87 38.76 -31.61 14.63
N LYS A 88 38.51 -31.16 13.41
CA LYS A 88 38.98 -29.87 12.90
C LYS A 88 38.32 -28.68 13.62
N LEU A 89 37.02 -28.74 13.82
CA LEU A 89 36.31 -27.72 14.59
C LEU A 89 36.76 -27.69 16.05
N PHE A 90 37.04 -28.88 16.59
CA PHE A 90 37.56 -28.97 17.95
C PHE A 90 38.96 -28.34 18.06
N ALA A 91 39.82 -28.55 17.08
CA ALA A 91 41.13 -27.92 17.01
C ALA A 91 41.05 -26.38 16.96
N PHE A 92 40.01 -25.82 16.31
CA PHE A 92 39.74 -24.39 16.33
C PHE A 92 39.46 -23.90 17.76
N PHE A 93 38.55 -24.56 18.45
CA PHE A 93 38.26 -24.21 19.84
C PHE A 93 39.44 -24.35 20.76
N GLU A 94 40.21 -25.41 20.61
CA GLU A 94 41.46 -25.59 21.34
C GLU A 94 42.43 -24.43 21.10
N LYS A 95 42.62 -24.07 19.86
CA LYS A 95 43.60 -23.04 19.48
C LYS A 95 43.19 -21.63 19.92
N TYR A 96 41.94 -21.26 19.75
CA TYR A 96 41.53 -19.88 19.94
C TYR A 96 40.71 -19.67 21.20
N TYR A 97 39.72 -20.50 21.46
CA TYR A 97 38.83 -20.29 22.59
C TYR A 97 39.49 -20.66 23.91
N PHE A 98 40.05 -21.84 23.96
CA PHE A 98 40.68 -22.28 25.21
C PHE A 98 41.98 -21.55 25.51
N SER A 99 42.73 -21.11 24.50
CA SER A 99 43.91 -20.28 24.71
C SER A 99 43.59 -18.90 25.27
N VAL A 100 42.49 -18.32 24.89
CA VAL A 100 42.02 -17.06 25.45
C VAL A 100 41.64 -17.26 26.93
N ILE A 101 40.92 -18.33 27.20
CA ILE A 101 40.55 -18.68 28.56
C ILE A 101 41.78 -18.94 29.46
N ASP A 102 42.78 -19.63 28.97
CA ASP A 102 44.01 -19.87 29.70
C ASP A 102 44.71 -18.57 30.09
N ASN A 103 44.66 -17.57 29.25
CA ASN A 103 45.27 -16.24 29.55
C ASN A 103 44.52 -15.46 30.61
N PHE A 104 43.25 -15.73 30.84
CA PHE A 104 42.41 -15.10 31.83
C PHE A 104 42.13 -15.95 33.07
N SER A 105 42.62 -17.16 33.09
CA SER A 105 42.30 -18.14 34.15
C SER A 105 42.65 -17.63 35.56
N SER A 106 43.76 -16.96 35.69
CA SER A 106 44.20 -16.38 36.99
C SER A 106 43.35 -15.19 37.45
N MET A 107 42.60 -14.57 36.54
CA MET A 107 41.76 -13.40 36.87
C MET A 107 40.33 -13.78 37.23
N LEU A 108 39.90 -15.02 36.91
CA LEU A 108 38.48 -15.30 36.90
C LEU A 108 38.02 -16.20 38.09
N TYR A 109 38.79 -17.17 38.59
CA TYR A 109 38.16 -18.13 39.46
C TYR A 109 38.96 -18.73 40.62
N ASN A 110 40.25 -18.73 40.57
CA ASN A 110 41.08 -19.08 41.72
C ASN A 110 42.54 -18.66 41.54
N GLU A 111 43.26 -18.62 42.66
CA GLU A 111 44.62 -18.08 42.70
C GLU A 111 45.66 -18.92 41.93
N ASP A 112 45.37 -20.15 41.60
CA ASP A 112 46.29 -21.07 40.93
C ASP A 112 45.81 -21.60 39.56
N GLY A 113 44.67 -21.14 39.04
CA GLY A 113 44.15 -21.49 37.71
C GLY A 113 43.74 -22.96 37.51
N LYS A 114 43.85 -23.80 38.51
CA LYS A 114 43.62 -25.25 38.39
C LYS A 114 42.19 -25.62 38.04
N MET A 115 41.24 -24.83 38.44
CA MET A 115 39.82 -25.08 38.08
C MET A 115 39.61 -24.91 36.59
N TYR A 116 40.25 -23.93 35.99
CA TYR A 116 40.15 -23.67 34.57
C TYR A 116 40.80 -24.78 33.73
N GLU A 117 41.96 -25.26 34.16
CA GLU A 117 42.60 -26.39 33.48
C GLU A 117 41.78 -27.66 33.56
N LYS A 118 41.17 -27.94 34.68
CA LYS A 118 40.25 -29.10 34.82
C LYS A 118 39.02 -28.98 33.93
N MET A 119 38.41 -27.80 33.87
CA MET A 119 37.25 -27.54 33.01
C MET A 119 37.63 -27.68 31.54
N LYS A 120 38.75 -27.07 31.10
CA LYS A 120 39.27 -27.19 29.76
C LYS A 120 39.56 -28.67 29.41
N LEU A 121 40.22 -29.37 30.26
CA LEU A 121 40.51 -30.80 30.06
C LEU A 121 39.23 -31.63 29.94
N ALA A 122 38.26 -31.42 30.81
CA ALA A 122 36.98 -32.08 30.77
C ALA A 122 36.20 -31.79 29.49
N MET A 123 36.22 -30.54 28.99
CA MET A 123 35.65 -30.16 27.72
C MET A 123 36.33 -30.85 26.53
N LEU A 124 37.64 -30.90 26.53
CA LEU A 124 38.46 -31.55 25.48
C LEU A 124 38.24 -33.08 25.50
N GLN A 125 38.17 -33.67 26.63
CA GLN A 125 37.96 -35.13 26.79
C GLN A 125 36.51 -35.58 26.62
N GLY A 126 35.56 -34.65 26.62
CA GLY A 126 34.15 -34.96 26.52
C GLY A 126 33.55 -35.43 27.85
N THR A 127 34.19 -35.11 28.95
CA THR A 127 33.77 -35.50 30.32
C THR A 127 33.16 -34.33 31.11
N TYR A 128 33.08 -33.14 30.50
CA TYR A 128 32.46 -32.00 31.14
C TYR A 128 30.95 -32.22 31.29
N THR A 129 30.43 -31.96 32.51
CA THR A 129 29.00 -32.04 32.82
C THR A 129 28.43 -30.69 33.16
N ASN A 130 27.12 -30.51 32.95
CA ASN A 130 26.39 -29.29 33.34
C ASN A 130 26.11 -29.21 34.84
N ASP A 131 26.30 -30.30 35.56
CA ASP A 131 25.74 -30.46 36.89
C ASP A 131 26.55 -29.73 37.94
N THR A 132 27.74 -29.30 37.59
CA THR A 132 28.60 -28.55 38.50
C THR A 132 29.19 -27.34 37.79
N ASP A 133 29.13 -26.20 38.43
CA ASP A 133 29.92 -25.06 38.00
C ASP A 133 31.40 -25.31 38.25
N PRO A 134 32.29 -24.42 37.71
CA PRO A 134 33.71 -24.53 37.96
C PRO A 134 34.13 -24.46 39.44
N LEU A 135 33.25 -23.96 40.28
CA LEU A 135 33.45 -23.86 41.74
C LEU A 135 32.93 -25.09 42.50
N GLY A 136 32.45 -26.11 41.79
CA GLY A 136 31.94 -27.32 42.40
C GLY A 136 30.51 -27.22 42.99
N GLN A 137 29.78 -26.17 42.65
CA GLN A 137 28.40 -26.00 43.04
C GLN A 137 27.48 -26.74 42.08
N SER A 138 26.45 -27.38 42.60
CA SER A 138 25.43 -28.02 41.76
C SER A 138 24.64 -26.98 41.03
N LEU A 139 24.60 -27.06 39.68
CA LEU A 139 23.89 -26.15 38.81
C LEU A 139 22.46 -26.58 38.50
N GLY A 140 21.92 -27.56 39.17
CA GLY A 140 20.54 -27.89 38.89
C GLY A 140 20.16 -29.33 39.03
N ASP A 141 19.43 -29.90 38.15
CA ASP A 141 18.64 -31.10 38.28
C ASP A 141 19.40 -32.45 38.37
N GLY A 142 20.70 -32.45 38.43
CA GLY A 142 21.55 -33.62 38.79
C GLY A 142 21.33 -34.87 37.94
N LYS A 143 20.79 -34.75 36.73
CA LYS A 143 20.32 -35.90 35.95
C LYS A 143 20.91 -36.05 34.57
N SER A 144 21.72 -35.16 34.11
CA SER A 144 22.36 -35.31 32.81
C SER A 144 23.83 -35.57 32.97
N PRO A 145 24.25 -36.79 32.89
CA PRO A 145 25.67 -37.07 32.80
C PRO A 145 26.18 -36.49 31.48
N GLU A 146 27.18 -35.56 31.64
CA GLU A 146 28.08 -35.95 30.80
C GLU A 146 28.25 -35.62 29.44
N VAL A 147 28.45 -34.56 29.03
CA VAL A 147 29.04 -34.50 27.68
C VAL A 147 29.69 -33.19 27.53
N ALA A 148 30.88 -33.22 27.07
CA ALA A 148 31.56 -32.02 26.63
C ALA A 148 30.57 -31.23 25.76
N TRP A 149 30.00 -30.23 26.37
CA TRP A 149 28.96 -29.47 25.68
C TRP A 149 29.50 -28.84 24.39
N VAL A 150 30.79 -28.51 24.33
CA VAL A 150 31.42 -28.06 23.06
C VAL A 150 31.29 -29.14 21.98
N LYS A 151 31.58 -30.39 22.32
CA LYS A 151 31.49 -31.53 21.39
C LYS A 151 30.05 -31.76 20.92
N LYS A 152 29.11 -31.76 21.86
CA LYS A 152 27.67 -31.87 21.52
C LYS A 152 27.21 -30.66 20.68
N ARG A 153 27.65 -29.47 21.02
CA ARG A 153 27.31 -28.27 20.28
C ARG A 153 27.83 -28.35 18.85
N ILE A 154 29.08 -28.74 18.65
CA ILE A 154 29.65 -29.00 17.35
C ILE A 154 28.84 -30.03 16.59
N GLN A 155 28.55 -31.16 17.23
CA GLN A 155 27.73 -32.22 16.60
C GLN A 155 26.34 -31.72 16.22
N TYR A 156 25.73 -30.95 17.10
CA TYR A 156 24.43 -30.34 16.80
C TYR A 156 24.49 -29.39 15.62
N LEU A 157 25.45 -28.45 15.58
CA LEU A 157 25.59 -27.49 14.49
C LEU A 157 25.91 -28.20 13.17
N MET A 158 26.76 -29.22 13.20
CA MET A 158 27.04 -30.05 12.04
C MET A 158 25.79 -30.76 11.53
N SER A 159 25.01 -31.34 12.43
CA SER A 159 23.75 -32.02 12.08
C SER A 159 22.69 -31.04 11.59
N LYS A 160 22.46 -29.96 12.31
CA LYS A 160 21.43 -28.97 11.95
C LYS A 160 21.68 -28.33 10.59
N TYR A 161 22.91 -27.99 10.29
CA TYR A 161 23.27 -27.35 9.05
C TYR A 161 23.85 -28.33 8.01
N SER A 162 23.76 -29.64 8.27
CA SER A 162 24.29 -30.69 7.41
C SER A 162 25.74 -30.46 7.02
N PHE A 163 26.55 -29.95 7.94
CA PHE A 163 27.97 -29.67 7.71
C PHE A 163 28.77 -30.96 7.73
N GLY A 164 29.51 -31.20 6.66
CA GLY A 164 30.24 -32.46 6.45
C GLY A 164 29.52 -33.52 5.63
N ASP A 165 28.20 -33.40 5.48
CA ASP A 165 27.39 -34.23 4.57
C ASP A 165 27.12 -33.51 3.23
N TYR A 166 27.97 -32.58 2.89
CA TYR A 166 27.80 -31.66 1.76
C TYR A 166 27.61 -32.36 0.43
N ASP A 167 28.32 -33.50 0.25
CA ASP A 167 28.32 -34.28 -0.98
C ASP A 167 27.19 -35.32 -1.01
N ALA A 168 26.56 -35.62 0.10
CA ALA A 168 25.65 -36.75 0.23
C ALA A 168 24.16 -36.36 0.25
N LYS A 169 23.82 -35.14 0.65
CA LYS A 169 22.41 -34.72 0.72
C LYS A 169 21.93 -34.01 -0.53
N THR A 170 21.46 -34.80 -1.35
CA THR A 170 20.91 -34.57 -2.68
C THR A 170 19.56 -33.91 -2.73
N ALA A 171 18.89 -33.67 -1.59
CA ALA A 171 17.51 -33.16 -1.60
C ALA A 171 17.40 -31.64 -1.56
N GLU A 172 18.38 -30.91 -1.01
CA GLU A 172 18.26 -29.47 -0.79
C GLU A 172 18.67 -28.61 -1.99
N GLY A 173 19.39 -29.16 -2.97
CA GLY A 173 19.77 -28.48 -4.18
C GLY A 173 19.08 -28.99 -5.44
N ALA A 174 18.06 -29.82 -5.30
CA ALA A 174 17.39 -30.40 -6.45
C ALA A 174 16.45 -29.39 -7.12
N ILE A 175 16.59 -29.25 -8.43
CA ILE A 175 15.54 -28.71 -9.29
C ILE A 175 14.74 -29.88 -9.84
N THR A 176 13.43 -29.79 -9.67
CA THR A 176 12.49 -30.71 -10.29
C THR A 176 11.67 -29.95 -11.31
N VAL A 177 11.74 -30.39 -12.56
CA VAL A 177 10.91 -29.87 -13.65
C VAL A 177 9.96 -30.97 -14.06
N ARG A 178 8.67 -30.67 -14.05
CA ARG A 178 7.62 -31.55 -14.58
C ARG A 178 6.94 -30.85 -15.74
N THR A 179 6.78 -31.57 -16.82
CA THR A 179 6.03 -31.10 -17.99
C THR A 179 5.02 -32.15 -18.41
N SER A 180 3.85 -31.70 -18.81
CA SER A 180 2.84 -32.53 -19.46
C SER A 180 2.95 -32.49 -20.99
N ALA A 181 4.16 -32.25 -21.53
CA ALA A 181 4.39 -32.17 -22.95
C ALA A 181 3.88 -33.41 -23.69
N GLN A 182 3.18 -33.18 -24.79
CA GLN A 182 2.60 -34.26 -25.61
C GLN A 182 3.70 -34.97 -26.45
N ALA A 183 3.48 -36.23 -26.77
CA ALA A 183 4.45 -37.12 -27.39
C ALA A 183 4.92 -36.74 -28.81
N ASP A 184 4.27 -35.78 -29.45
CA ASP A 184 4.56 -35.29 -30.79
C ASP A 184 5.45 -34.05 -30.85
N ALA A 185 5.82 -33.49 -29.69
CA ALA A 185 6.74 -32.37 -29.63
C ALA A 185 8.14 -32.81 -30.04
N THR A 186 8.62 -32.34 -31.17
CA THR A 186 9.98 -32.57 -31.65
C THR A 186 10.96 -31.89 -30.70
N THR A 187 11.85 -32.69 -30.11
CA THR A 187 13.02 -32.30 -29.30
C THR A 187 12.82 -31.10 -28.37
N ASN A 188 12.41 -31.38 -27.17
CA ASN A 188 12.47 -30.42 -26.05
C ASN A 188 13.84 -30.57 -25.36
N SER A 189 14.66 -29.56 -25.42
CA SER A 189 15.94 -29.52 -24.69
C SER A 189 15.91 -28.41 -23.65
N ILE A 190 16.50 -28.70 -22.52
CA ILE A 190 16.68 -27.72 -21.44
C ILE A 190 18.16 -27.50 -21.22
N VAL A 191 18.58 -26.24 -21.19
CA VAL A 191 19.94 -25.86 -20.83
C VAL A 191 19.98 -25.49 -19.35
N LEU A 192 20.70 -26.31 -18.57
CA LEU A 192 20.98 -26.02 -17.17
C LEU A 192 22.33 -25.32 -17.08
N ARG A 193 22.31 -24.07 -16.59
CA ARG A 193 23.52 -23.33 -16.29
C ARG A 193 23.81 -23.45 -14.80
N LEU A 194 24.93 -24.05 -14.46
CA LEU A 194 25.34 -24.34 -13.09
C LEU A 194 26.61 -23.56 -12.78
N THR A 195 26.61 -22.83 -11.66
CA THR A 195 27.81 -22.20 -11.11
C THR A 195 28.09 -22.82 -9.74
N PRO A 196 28.95 -23.83 -9.66
CA PRO A 196 29.18 -24.52 -8.41
C PRO A 196 30.05 -23.72 -7.44
N ALA A 197 29.74 -23.80 -6.16
CA ALA A 197 30.58 -23.23 -5.11
C ALA A 197 31.88 -24.03 -4.90
N MET A 198 31.88 -25.30 -5.26
CA MET A 198 33.06 -26.19 -5.18
C MET A 198 33.10 -27.13 -6.38
N LYS A 199 34.24 -27.82 -6.53
CA LYS A 199 34.49 -28.72 -7.61
C LYS A 199 33.68 -30.00 -7.51
N LEU A 200 32.67 -30.18 -8.35
CA LEU A 200 31.71 -31.28 -8.29
C LEU A 200 31.34 -31.86 -9.65
N TYR A 201 30.74 -33.04 -9.63
CA TYR A 201 30.10 -33.68 -10.77
C TYR A 201 28.58 -33.66 -10.54
N PRO A 202 27.81 -32.80 -11.20
CA PRO A 202 26.37 -32.80 -11.01
C PRO A 202 25.76 -34.13 -11.48
N THR A 203 24.79 -34.62 -10.72
CA THR A 203 23.97 -35.77 -11.11
C THR A 203 22.63 -35.28 -11.56
N ILE A 204 22.28 -35.61 -12.80
CA ILE A 204 21.01 -35.24 -13.41
C ILE A 204 20.20 -36.52 -13.59
N ALA A 205 19.01 -36.55 -13.09
CA ALA A 205 18.07 -37.63 -13.29
C ALA A 205 16.88 -37.14 -14.11
N TYR A 206 16.60 -37.84 -15.21
CA TYR A 206 15.43 -37.59 -16.05
C TYR A 206 14.63 -38.90 -16.19
N GLY A 207 13.44 -38.93 -15.64
CA GLY A 207 12.70 -40.19 -15.52
C GLY A 207 13.51 -41.24 -14.78
N THR A 208 13.74 -42.37 -15.40
CA THR A 208 14.62 -43.45 -14.89
C THR A 208 16.11 -43.31 -15.28
N THR A 209 16.43 -42.38 -16.15
CA THR A 209 17.76 -42.15 -16.66
C THR A 209 18.54 -41.23 -15.75
N ILE A 210 19.70 -41.67 -15.30
CA ILE A 210 20.63 -40.87 -14.50
C ILE A 210 21.83 -40.53 -15.37
N MET A 211 22.06 -39.22 -15.55
CA MET A 211 23.22 -38.69 -16.27
C MET A 211 24.14 -37.99 -15.28
N ARG A 212 25.44 -38.25 -15.44
CA ARG A 212 26.46 -37.46 -14.74
C ARG A 212 26.95 -36.35 -15.65
N GLY A 213 26.78 -35.12 -15.20
CA GLY A 213 27.31 -33.96 -15.89
C GLY A 213 28.84 -33.93 -15.90
N ALA A 214 29.38 -33.09 -16.77
CA ALA A 214 30.83 -32.84 -16.79
C ALA A 214 31.31 -32.26 -15.47
N ARG A 215 32.58 -32.49 -15.15
CA ARG A 215 33.22 -31.90 -13.96
C ARG A 215 33.15 -30.38 -14.04
N THR A 216 32.64 -29.77 -13.01
CA THR A 216 32.55 -28.30 -12.90
C THR A 216 33.59 -27.79 -11.92
N ASP A 217 34.25 -26.68 -12.26
CA ASP A 217 35.19 -26.01 -11.38
C ASP A 217 34.44 -24.95 -10.51
N ALA A 218 34.90 -24.82 -9.28
CA ALA A 218 34.31 -23.85 -8.35
C ALA A 218 34.32 -22.43 -8.94
N GLY A 219 33.15 -21.76 -8.89
CA GLY A 219 32.97 -20.40 -9.39
C GLY A 219 32.94 -20.27 -10.93
N LYS A 220 33.07 -21.36 -11.69
CA LYS A 220 32.92 -21.30 -13.14
C LYS A 220 31.57 -21.86 -13.60
N PRO A 221 30.82 -21.13 -14.42
CA PRO A 221 29.57 -21.65 -14.96
C PRO A 221 29.85 -22.81 -15.93
N CYS A 222 29.02 -23.82 -15.90
CA CYS A 222 28.93 -24.83 -16.94
C CYS A 222 27.49 -24.95 -17.45
N GLU A 223 27.35 -25.34 -18.71
CA GLU A 223 26.06 -25.58 -19.33
C GLU A 223 25.89 -27.08 -19.58
N ILE A 224 24.73 -27.59 -19.23
CA ILE A 224 24.37 -29.00 -19.51
C ILE A 224 23.04 -28.96 -20.26
N VAL A 225 23.07 -29.52 -21.47
CA VAL A 225 21.87 -29.68 -22.29
C VAL A 225 21.20 -30.99 -21.93
N VAL A 226 19.96 -30.96 -21.61
CA VAL A 226 19.14 -32.14 -21.29
C VAL A 226 17.99 -32.20 -22.28
N ASP A 227 17.96 -33.24 -23.13
CA ASP A 227 16.87 -33.48 -24.04
C ASP A 227 15.67 -34.06 -23.26
N ILE A 228 14.60 -33.32 -23.21
CA ILE A 228 13.32 -33.78 -22.63
C ILE A 228 12.48 -34.31 -23.77
N ASN A 229 12.74 -35.52 -24.19
CA ASN A 229 11.95 -36.16 -25.22
C ASN A 229 10.78 -36.91 -24.61
N GLY A 230 9.61 -36.52 -24.96
CA GLY A 230 8.49 -37.41 -24.93
C GLY A 230 7.45 -37.22 -23.84
N THR A 231 6.94 -38.22 -23.41
CA THR A 231 5.67 -38.51 -22.79
C THR A 231 5.35 -37.69 -21.51
N SER A 232 4.09 -37.43 -21.32
CA SER A 232 3.51 -36.81 -20.13
C SER A 232 4.17 -37.23 -18.82
N ASP A 233 4.45 -36.24 -17.97
CA ASP A 233 4.89 -36.42 -16.57
C ASP A 233 6.37 -36.84 -16.37
N GLN A 234 7.25 -36.44 -17.23
CA GLN A 234 8.67 -36.62 -17.03
C GLN A 234 9.23 -35.64 -16.00
N GLN A 235 10.00 -36.16 -15.08
CA GLN A 235 10.63 -35.38 -14.00
C GLN A 235 12.14 -35.27 -14.26
N LEU A 236 12.62 -34.03 -14.43
CA LEU A 236 14.03 -33.71 -14.44
C LEU A 236 14.46 -33.30 -13.02
N SER A 237 15.46 -33.98 -12.47
CA SER A 237 16.00 -33.60 -11.16
C SER A 237 17.49 -33.38 -11.26
N VAL A 238 17.95 -32.22 -10.80
CA VAL A 238 19.40 -31.95 -10.63
C VAL A 238 19.70 -32.00 -9.14
N LYS A 239 20.52 -32.93 -8.75
CA LYS A 239 20.89 -33.16 -7.35
C LYS A 239 22.24 -32.58 -7.06
N SER A 240 22.29 -31.48 -6.30
CA SER A 240 23.50 -30.95 -5.70
C SER A 240 23.19 -29.91 -4.63
N ALA A 241 23.95 -29.98 -3.55
CA ALA A 241 23.67 -29.11 -2.38
C ALA A 241 24.17 -27.67 -2.54
N ASP A 242 25.16 -27.38 -3.41
CA ASP A 242 25.89 -26.12 -3.43
C ASP A 242 25.92 -25.38 -4.77
N TYR A 243 25.01 -25.75 -5.66
CA TYR A 243 24.91 -25.07 -6.93
C TYR A 243 24.00 -23.85 -6.91
N LEU A 244 24.52 -22.75 -7.44
CA LEU A 244 23.70 -21.67 -7.93
C LEU A 244 23.17 -22.11 -9.29
N LEU A 245 21.90 -22.45 -9.35
CA LEU A 245 21.26 -22.87 -10.57
C LEU A 245 20.65 -21.66 -11.26
N ASP A 246 21.20 -21.38 -12.43
CA ASP A 246 20.58 -20.55 -13.44
C ASP A 246 20.02 -21.53 -14.49
N ILE A 247 18.69 -21.58 -14.61
CA ILE A 247 18.06 -22.25 -15.75
C ILE A 247 18.31 -21.32 -16.94
N GLY A 248 19.02 -21.80 -17.93
CA GLY A 248 19.32 -21.03 -19.13
C GLY A 248 18.07 -20.56 -19.84
N ASP A 249 18.23 -19.82 -20.89
CA ASP A 249 17.15 -19.33 -21.73
C ASP A 249 16.44 -20.49 -22.43
N TRP A 250 15.16 -20.70 -22.09
CA TRP A 250 14.31 -21.74 -22.66
C TRP A 250 13.40 -21.24 -23.79
N SER A 251 13.40 -19.95 -24.05
CA SER A 251 12.45 -19.31 -24.97
C SER A 251 12.40 -19.95 -26.36
N SER A 252 13.52 -20.48 -26.84
CA SER A 252 13.64 -21.11 -28.16
C SER A 252 13.29 -22.61 -28.18
N TYR A 253 12.93 -23.21 -27.04
CA TYR A 253 12.54 -24.59 -26.96
C TYR A 253 11.01 -24.79 -27.05
N VAL A 254 10.59 -25.86 -27.70
CA VAL A 254 9.18 -26.20 -27.79
C VAL A 254 8.78 -26.98 -26.54
N ILE A 255 8.11 -26.30 -25.61
CA ILE A 255 7.54 -26.88 -24.40
C ILE A 255 6.05 -26.52 -24.37
N ASN A 256 5.17 -27.51 -24.23
CA ASN A 256 3.72 -27.30 -24.18
C ASN A 256 3.10 -27.88 -22.90
N GLY A 257 1.81 -27.66 -22.72
CA GLY A 257 1.05 -28.19 -21.59
C GLY A 257 1.29 -27.45 -20.28
N ALA A 258 1.17 -28.14 -19.15
CA ALA A 258 1.44 -27.59 -17.84
C ALA A 258 2.93 -27.75 -17.49
N LEU A 259 3.55 -26.69 -16.98
CA LEU A 259 4.93 -26.72 -16.52
C LEU A 259 4.96 -26.48 -15.00
N SER A 260 5.66 -27.35 -14.28
CA SER A 260 5.91 -27.20 -12.85
C SER A 260 7.41 -27.22 -12.57
N ILE A 261 7.88 -26.20 -11.86
CA ILE A 261 9.29 -26.05 -11.49
C ILE A 261 9.40 -25.99 -9.97
N ILE A 262 10.21 -26.88 -9.42
CA ILE A 262 10.49 -26.97 -8.00
C ILE A 262 12.00 -26.90 -7.80
N GLY A 263 12.49 -25.94 -7.02
CA GLY A 263 13.91 -25.83 -6.76
C GLY A 263 14.28 -24.65 -5.87
N LYS A 264 14.73 -24.93 -4.65
CA LYS A 264 15.10 -23.88 -3.66
C LYS A 264 16.20 -22.93 -4.13
N ARG A 265 17.08 -23.37 -5.01
CA ARG A 265 18.26 -22.61 -5.42
C ARG A 265 18.17 -21.98 -6.79
N LEU A 266 17.04 -22.17 -7.46
CA LEU A 266 16.80 -21.54 -8.74
C LEU A 266 16.76 -20.03 -8.55
N LYS A 267 17.65 -19.30 -9.26
CA LYS A 267 17.76 -17.85 -9.19
C LYS A 267 17.08 -17.15 -10.35
N ARG A 268 17.14 -17.72 -11.52
CA ARG A 268 16.56 -17.14 -12.73
C ARG A 268 15.79 -18.18 -13.50
N LEU A 269 14.61 -17.79 -13.92
CA LEU A 269 13.77 -18.56 -14.82
C LEU A 269 13.48 -17.71 -16.05
N LYS A 270 14.03 -18.10 -17.19
CA LYS A 270 13.76 -17.47 -18.48
C LYS A 270 13.07 -18.45 -19.41
N LEU A 271 11.77 -18.25 -19.60
CA LEU A 271 10.92 -19.01 -20.51
C LEU A 271 10.46 -18.15 -21.70
N GLY A 272 10.39 -16.85 -21.51
CA GLY A 272 10.00 -15.87 -22.50
C GLY A 272 11.18 -15.11 -23.11
N ASP A 273 10.91 -14.23 -24.03
CA ASP A 273 11.86 -13.29 -24.61
C ASP A 273 11.10 -12.04 -25.07
N GLU A 274 11.74 -10.86 -25.04
CA GLU A 274 11.17 -9.61 -25.55
C GLU A 274 10.84 -9.68 -27.06
N ASN A 275 11.57 -10.51 -27.80
CA ASN A 275 11.29 -10.80 -29.19
C ASN A 275 10.36 -12.02 -29.31
N GLU A 276 9.08 -11.75 -29.62
CA GLU A 276 8.04 -12.77 -29.77
C GLU A 276 8.42 -13.89 -30.75
N GLU A 277 9.17 -13.60 -31.84
CA GLU A 277 9.56 -14.58 -32.84
C GLU A 277 10.48 -15.68 -32.28
N LYS A 278 11.19 -15.39 -31.19
CA LYS A 278 12.04 -16.36 -30.51
C LYS A 278 11.26 -17.29 -29.57
N VAL A 279 10.11 -16.86 -29.09
CA VAL A 279 9.37 -17.61 -28.07
C VAL A 279 8.62 -18.77 -28.73
N LYS A 280 9.02 -19.99 -28.38
CA LYS A 280 8.39 -21.23 -28.83
C LYS A 280 7.73 -22.02 -27.72
N ILE A 281 7.75 -21.46 -26.51
CA ILE A 281 7.08 -22.00 -25.32
C ILE A 281 5.57 -21.84 -25.49
N LEU A 282 4.84 -22.95 -25.37
CA LEU A 282 3.36 -23.03 -25.54
C LEU A 282 2.70 -23.60 -24.29
N ILE A 283 3.25 -23.30 -23.10
CA ILE A 283 2.66 -23.76 -21.84
C ILE A 283 1.36 -23.04 -21.53
N ALA A 284 0.38 -23.78 -21.04
CA ALA A 284 -0.90 -23.23 -20.62
C ALA A 284 -0.92 -22.77 -19.15
N SER A 285 -0.07 -23.38 -18.32
CA SER A 285 0.08 -23.04 -16.91
C SER A 285 1.50 -23.22 -16.41
N LEU A 286 1.89 -22.39 -15.43
CA LEU A 286 3.18 -22.45 -14.75
C LEU A 286 2.96 -22.55 -13.24
N THR A 287 3.62 -23.52 -12.60
CA THR A 287 3.62 -23.65 -11.14
C THR A 287 5.05 -23.59 -10.63
N LEU A 288 5.28 -22.70 -9.67
CA LEU A 288 6.56 -22.53 -9.02
C LEU A 288 6.47 -23.08 -7.59
N GLY A 289 7.16 -24.20 -7.33
CA GLY A 289 7.18 -24.86 -6.03
C GLY A 289 8.52 -24.74 -5.34
N ASN A 290 8.53 -24.22 -4.10
CA ASN A 290 9.75 -24.10 -3.29
C ASN A 290 10.92 -23.41 -4.03
N THR A 291 10.62 -22.35 -4.78
CA THR A 291 11.61 -21.58 -5.58
C THR A 291 12.06 -20.31 -4.83
N THR A 292 12.27 -20.40 -3.54
CA THR A 292 12.50 -19.27 -2.64
C THR A 292 13.75 -18.42 -2.94
N SER A 293 14.64 -18.90 -3.78
CA SER A 293 15.83 -18.16 -4.23
C SER A 293 15.66 -17.41 -5.55
N LEU A 294 14.49 -17.47 -6.18
CA LEU A 294 14.25 -16.80 -7.45
C LEU A 294 14.46 -15.28 -7.31
N GLU A 295 15.28 -14.77 -8.22
CA GLU A 295 15.61 -13.37 -8.37
C GLU A 295 14.98 -12.78 -9.65
N GLU A 296 14.79 -13.59 -10.69
CA GLU A 296 14.24 -13.16 -11.98
C GLU A 296 13.30 -14.23 -12.57
N VAL A 297 12.17 -13.79 -13.08
CA VAL A 297 11.20 -14.59 -13.85
C VAL A 297 10.87 -13.82 -15.13
N ASP A 298 11.18 -14.43 -16.27
CA ASP A 298 10.87 -13.91 -17.59
C ASP A 298 9.98 -14.91 -18.33
N ILE A 299 8.74 -14.50 -18.55
CA ILE A 299 7.68 -15.26 -19.24
C ILE A 299 7.03 -14.42 -20.34
N GLN A 300 7.77 -13.42 -20.86
CA GLN A 300 7.28 -12.53 -21.91
C GLN A 300 6.89 -13.32 -23.17
N ASN A 301 5.82 -12.86 -23.78
CA ASN A 301 5.33 -13.37 -25.06
C ASN A 301 4.94 -14.87 -25.09
N ILE A 302 4.69 -15.47 -23.92
CA ILE A 302 4.09 -16.79 -23.84
C ILE A 302 2.55 -16.63 -23.90
N SER A 303 2.01 -16.39 -25.07
CA SER A 303 0.59 -16.04 -25.26
C SER A 303 -0.40 -17.12 -24.78
N THR A 304 0.04 -18.35 -24.65
CA THR A 304 -0.77 -19.48 -24.16
C THR A 304 -0.81 -19.58 -22.63
N LEU A 305 0.14 -18.92 -21.94
CA LEU A 305 0.24 -18.96 -20.47
C LEU A 305 -0.81 -18.04 -19.83
N GLY A 306 -1.85 -18.66 -19.28
CA GLY A 306 -2.94 -17.95 -18.59
C GLY A 306 -3.09 -18.28 -17.11
N GLY A 307 -4.14 -17.74 -16.51
CA GLY A 307 -4.49 -17.97 -15.11
C GLY A 307 -3.68 -17.11 -14.13
N SER A 308 -3.39 -17.67 -12.96
CA SER A 308 -2.72 -17.00 -11.84
C SER A 308 -1.35 -17.61 -11.55
N LEU A 309 -0.36 -16.78 -11.24
CA LEU A 309 0.97 -17.21 -10.83
C LEU A 309 1.27 -16.74 -9.40
N ASP A 310 1.45 -17.70 -8.49
CA ASP A 310 1.73 -17.42 -7.08
C ASP A 310 3.25 -17.39 -6.81
N MET A 311 3.75 -16.21 -6.46
CA MET A 311 5.14 -15.96 -6.10
C MET A 311 5.29 -15.35 -4.69
N ARG A 312 4.27 -15.52 -3.83
CA ARG A 312 4.27 -14.98 -2.47
C ARG A 312 5.38 -15.53 -1.57
N SER A 313 5.96 -16.66 -1.91
CA SER A 313 7.14 -17.21 -1.23
C SER A 313 8.48 -16.73 -1.77
N ASN A 314 8.50 -15.93 -2.83
CA ASN A 314 9.70 -15.52 -3.55
C ASN A 314 10.17 -14.12 -3.10
N PHE A 315 10.57 -13.97 -1.85
CA PHE A 315 11.01 -12.68 -1.26
C PHE A 315 12.25 -12.07 -1.95
N ARG A 316 12.98 -12.84 -2.74
CA ARG A 316 14.18 -12.40 -3.48
C ARG A 316 13.92 -11.98 -4.89
N LEU A 317 12.69 -12.16 -5.37
CA LEU A 317 12.31 -11.81 -6.72
C LEU A 317 12.53 -10.32 -6.96
N ARG A 318 13.38 -10.00 -7.93
CA ARG A 318 13.73 -8.64 -8.31
C ARG A 318 13.05 -8.22 -9.61
N LYS A 319 12.88 -9.19 -10.52
CA LYS A 319 12.30 -8.94 -11.84
C LYS A 319 11.22 -9.96 -12.16
N PHE A 320 10.10 -9.43 -12.61
CA PHE A 320 9.01 -10.20 -13.17
C PHE A 320 8.57 -9.59 -14.49
N LEU A 321 8.86 -10.30 -15.59
CA LEU A 321 8.57 -9.85 -16.95
C LEU A 321 7.56 -10.80 -17.57
N ALA A 322 6.34 -10.30 -17.82
CA ALA A 322 5.23 -11.12 -18.30
C ALA A 322 4.47 -10.49 -19.48
N GLY A 323 4.93 -9.37 -20.00
CA GLY A 323 4.32 -8.72 -21.17
C GLY A 323 4.08 -9.69 -22.31
N GLY A 324 2.91 -9.62 -22.96
CA GLY A 324 2.51 -10.52 -24.05
C GLY A 324 2.07 -11.93 -23.63
N SER A 325 2.10 -12.28 -22.32
CA SER A 325 1.45 -13.51 -21.82
C SER A 325 -0.05 -13.27 -21.61
N SER A 326 -0.79 -14.33 -21.23
CA SER A 326 -2.23 -14.28 -20.93
C SER A 326 -2.55 -14.43 -19.44
N LEU A 327 -1.59 -14.13 -18.56
CA LEU A 327 -1.81 -14.17 -17.11
C LEU A 327 -2.84 -13.12 -16.69
N SER A 328 -3.81 -13.54 -15.88
CA SER A 328 -4.80 -12.64 -15.28
C SER A 328 -4.34 -12.09 -13.91
N GLU A 329 -3.48 -12.83 -13.22
CA GLU A 329 -3.04 -12.50 -11.87
C GLU A 329 -1.59 -12.91 -11.63
N ALA A 330 -0.84 -12.08 -10.93
CA ALA A 330 0.49 -12.38 -10.42
C ALA A 330 0.57 -11.94 -8.95
N HIS A 331 0.88 -12.87 -8.04
CA HIS A 331 0.93 -12.59 -6.61
C HIS A 331 2.37 -12.56 -6.12
N PHE A 332 2.78 -11.43 -5.56
CA PHE A 332 4.14 -11.20 -5.08
C PHE A 332 4.26 -11.33 -3.56
N ALA A 333 5.49 -11.54 -3.09
CA ALA A 333 5.79 -11.56 -1.66
C ALA A 333 5.60 -10.16 -1.04
N ASP A 334 4.87 -10.09 0.06
CA ASP A 334 4.74 -8.89 0.88
C ASP A 334 6.11 -8.52 1.48
N GLY A 335 6.60 -7.30 1.25
CA GLY A 335 7.94 -6.88 1.65
C GLY A 335 9.08 -7.52 0.84
N GLY A 336 8.79 -8.03 -0.36
CA GLY A 336 9.77 -8.65 -1.25
C GLY A 336 10.77 -7.67 -1.86
N ALA A 337 11.73 -8.22 -2.61
CA ALA A 337 12.82 -7.45 -3.21
C ALA A 337 12.51 -6.92 -4.63
N LEU A 338 11.26 -6.91 -5.05
CA LEU A 338 10.85 -6.60 -6.43
C LEU A 338 11.31 -5.19 -6.85
N GLU A 339 12.00 -5.12 -7.97
CA GLU A 339 12.59 -3.91 -8.55
C GLU A 339 11.97 -3.56 -9.91
N GLU A 340 11.47 -4.58 -10.62
CA GLU A 340 10.92 -4.42 -11.98
C GLU A 340 9.76 -5.40 -12.21
N VAL A 341 8.65 -4.87 -12.71
CA VAL A 341 7.46 -5.64 -13.04
C VAL A 341 6.89 -5.18 -14.38
N ASP A 342 6.61 -6.13 -15.27
CA ASP A 342 5.92 -5.90 -16.53
C ASP A 342 4.67 -6.79 -16.61
N PHE A 343 3.50 -6.19 -16.47
CA PHE A 343 2.23 -6.90 -16.48
C PHE A 343 1.71 -7.13 -17.90
N PRO A 344 1.19 -8.31 -18.23
CA PRO A 344 0.54 -8.54 -19.51
C PRO A 344 -0.83 -7.82 -19.59
N ALA A 345 -1.28 -7.57 -20.81
CA ALA A 345 -2.56 -6.90 -21.06
C ALA A 345 -3.77 -7.60 -20.42
N SER A 346 -3.72 -8.91 -20.22
CA SER A 346 -4.77 -9.72 -19.60
C SER A 346 -4.88 -9.56 -18.09
N THR A 347 -3.93 -8.88 -17.43
CA THR A 347 -3.94 -8.73 -15.97
C THR A 347 -5.16 -7.92 -15.52
N SER A 348 -5.96 -8.53 -14.67
CA SER A 348 -7.14 -7.91 -14.06
C SER A 348 -6.97 -7.62 -12.57
N TYR A 349 -5.95 -8.20 -11.94
CA TYR A 349 -5.68 -8.06 -10.52
C TYR A 349 -4.24 -7.57 -10.30
N VAL A 350 -4.10 -6.37 -9.75
CA VAL A 350 -2.82 -5.75 -9.39
C VAL A 350 -2.76 -5.58 -7.88
N GLU A 351 -1.86 -6.30 -7.23
CA GLU A 351 -1.60 -6.20 -5.79
C GLU A 351 -0.11 -6.03 -5.52
N LEU A 352 0.27 -4.88 -4.93
CA LEU A 352 1.64 -4.52 -4.60
C LEU A 352 1.71 -4.09 -3.12
N LYS A 353 2.46 -4.85 -2.30
CA LYS A 353 2.55 -4.62 -0.86
C LYS A 353 3.98 -4.52 -0.37
N ASN A 354 4.30 -3.42 0.30
CA ASN A 354 5.59 -3.19 0.96
C ASN A 354 6.80 -3.43 0.03
N LEU A 355 6.70 -3.00 -1.24
CA LEU A 355 7.71 -3.21 -2.28
C LEU A 355 8.55 -1.94 -2.46
N ASP A 356 9.41 -1.64 -1.49
CA ASP A 356 10.17 -0.38 -1.41
C ASP A 356 11.18 -0.15 -2.53
N LYS A 357 11.51 -1.18 -3.31
CA LYS A 357 12.47 -1.08 -4.41
C LYS A 357 11.83 -0.83 -5.76
N LEU A 358 10.52 -1.10 -5.86
CA LEU A 358 9.77 -0.91 -7.09
C LEU A 358 9.50 0.57 -7.31
N THR A 359 9.81 1.07 -8.51
CA THR A 359 9.57 2.46 -8.91
C THR A 359 8.55 2.53 -10.04
N ASN A 360 7.93 3.69 -10.23
CA ASN A 360 6.97 3.89 -11.33
C ASN A 360 7.54 3.56 -12.71
N GLU A 361 8.82 3.92 -12.96
CA GLU A 361 9.49 3.67 -14.24
C GLU A 361 9.68 2.17 -14.51
N LYS A 362 9.67 1.35 -13.45
CA LYS A 362 9.91 -0.09 -13.48
C LYS A 362 8.67 -0.92 -13.18
N CYS A 363 7.54 -0.28 -12.97
CA CYS A 363 6.24 -0.90 -12.77
C CYS A 363 5.34 -0.58 -13.98
N ASN A 364 5.43 -1.43 -15.01
CA ASN A 364 4.65 -1.22 -16.24
C ASN A 364 3.25 -1.80 -16.08
N THR A 365 2.26 -0.92 -15.93
CA THR A 365 0.83 -1.23 -15.88
C THR A 365 0.06 -0.74 -17.11
N GLU A 366 0.72 -0.11 -18.06
CA GLU A 366 0.08 0.52 -19.22
C GLU A 366 -0.71 -0.49 -20.05
N ALA A 367 -0.11 -1.64 -20.35
CA ALA A 367 -0.75 -2.68 -21.15
C ALA A 367 -2.01 -3.25 -20.48
N CYS A 368 -2.00 -3.44 -19.16
CA CYS A 368 -3.14 -4.04 -18.43
C CYS A 368 -4.18 -3.01 -17.97
N ALA A 369 -3.87 -1.73 -17.97
CA ALA A 369 -4.74 -0.67 -17.45
C ALA A 369 -6.20 -0.75 -17.94
N PRO A 370 -6.50 -1.06 -19.23
CA PRO A 370 -7.88 -1.20 -19.70
C PRO A 370 -8.65 -2.35 -19.05
N ASN A 371 -7.97 -3.35 -18.49
CA ASN A 371 -8.54 -4.60 -18.00
C ASN A 371 -8.46 -4.74 -16.47
N VAL A 372 -7.81 -3.82 -15.77
CA VAL A 372 -7.65 -3.88 -14.31
C VAL A 372 -9.01 -3.75 -13.63
N MET A 373 -9.38 -4.78 -12.89
CA MET A 373 -10.59 -4.84 -12.06
C MET A 373 -10.29 -4.55 -10.58
N SER A 374 -9.14 -5.02 -10.10
CA SER A 374 -8.71 -4.86 -8.71
C SER A 374 -7.36 -4.18 -8.68
N TYR A 375 -7.24 -3.08 -7.95
CA TYR A 375 -6.03 -2.30 -7.81
C TYR A 375 -5.72 -2.05 -6.35
N PHE A 376 -4.73 -2.75 -5.82
CA PHE A 376 -4.33 -2.72 -4.42
C PHE A 376 -2.85 -2.40 -4.28
N VAL A 377 -2.53 -1.22 -3.75
CA VAL A 377 -1.15 -0.79 -3.49
C VAL A 377 -1.03 -0.27 -2.06
N SER A 378 -0.10 -0.81 -1.29
CA SER A 378 0.13 -0.38 0.08
C SER A 378 1.60 -0.47 0.48
N GLY A 379 2.10 0.53 1.19
CA GLY A 379 3.46 0.54 1.74
C GLY A 379 4.56 0.48 0.68
N CYS A 380 4.34 1.04 -0.52
CA CYS A 380 5.32 1.08 -1.61
C CYS A 380 5.83 2.51 -1.78
N ASP A 381 6.85 2.88 -1.00
CA ASP A 381 7.30 4.28 -0.83
C ASP A 381 7.82 4.94 -2.12
N ASN A 382 8.26 4.17 -3.09
CA ASN A 382 8.78 4.68 -4.37
C ASN A 382 7.77 4.59 -5.53
N LEU A 383 6.55 4.15 -5.27
CA LEU A 383 5.44 4.20 -6.22
C LEU A 383 4.58 5.45 -6.01
N GLN A 384 3.86 5.79 -7.06
CA GLN A 384 2.82 6.82 -7.06
C GLN A 384 1.45 6.16 -7.30
N PRO A 385 0.86 5.50 -6.28
CA PRO A 385 -0.35 4.70 -6.44
C PRO A 385 -1.54 5.49 -6.98
N ILE A 386 -1.68 6.76 -6.63
CA ILE A 386 -2.79 7.60 -7.09
C ILE A 386 -2.60 7.98 -8.55
N LYS A 387 -1.39 8.33 -8.97
CA LYS A 387 -1.09 8.60 -10.38
C LYS A 387 -1.37 7.36 -11.24
N MET A 388 -0.87 6.19 -10.83
CA MET A 388 -1.13 4.92 -11.52
C MET A 388 -2.63 4.59 -11.58
N LEU A 389 -3.39 4.87 -10.51
CA LEU A 389 -4.83 4.71 -10.50
C LEU A 389 -5.51 5.60 -11.54
N ILE A 390 -5.08 6.86 -11.64
CA ILE A 390 -5.61 7.81 -12.64
C ILE A 390 -5.31 7.32 -14.05
N ASP A 391 -4.10 6.80 -14.30
CA ASP A 391 -3.72 6.24 -15.61
C ASP A 391 -4.61 5.03 -15.97
N ILE A 392 -4.94 4.18 -15.00
CA ILE A 392 -5.90 3.07 -15.17
C ILE A 392 -7.30 3.61 -15.50
N MET A 393 -7.78 4.61 -14.77
CA MET A 393 -9.08 5.23 -15.03
C MET A 393 -9.15 5.87 -16.42
N ASP A 394 -8.08 6.53 -16.84
CA ASP A 394 -7.99 7.13 -18.18
C ASP A 394 -7.99 6.08 -19.29
N ALA A 395 -7.31 4.97 -19.10
CA ALA A 395 -7.30 3.84 -20.04
C ALA A 395 -8.69 3.19 -20.20
N GLN A 396 -9.58 3.36 -19.22
CA GLN A 396 -10.92 2.79 -19.22
C GLN A 396 -12.01 3.82 -19.66
N VAL A 397 -11.63 5.01 -20.08
CA VAL A 397 -12.58 6.01 -20.61
C VAL A 397 -13.33 5.45 -21.80
N GLY A 398 -14.66 5.54 -21.76
CA GLY A 398 -15.55 5.04 -22.81
C GLY A 398 -16.02 3.59 -22.62
N GLN A 399 -15.49 2.86 -21.66
CA GLN A 399 -16.06 1.56 -21.24
C GLN A 399 -17.32 1.80 -20.39
N VAL A 400 -18.37 1.01 -20.62
CA VAL A 400 -19.62 1.09 -19.83
C VAL A 400 -20.14 -0.33 -19.55
N PRO A 401 -20.08 -0.83 -18.33
CA PRO A 401 -19.40 -0.26 -17.18
C PRO A 401 -17.86 -0.35 -17.31
N HIS A 402 -17.12 0.49 -16.59
CA HIS A 402 -15.66 0.40 -16.51
C HIS A 402 -15.23 -0.95 -15.92
N ALA A 403 -14.01 -1.39 -16.21
CA ALA A 403 -13.52 -2.67 -15.68
C ALA A 403 -13.21 -2.56 -14.17
N LEU A 404 -12.66 -1.45 -13.71
CA LEU A 404 -12.25 -1.23 -12.32
C LEU A 404 -13.44 -1.35 -11.35
N ARG A 405 -13.27 -2.19 -10.33
CA ARG A 405 -14.27 -2.49 -9.29
C ARG A 405 -13.75 -2.18 -7.88
N TYR A 406 -12.52 -2.56 -7.62
CA TYR A 406 -11.94 -2.56 -6.29
C TYR A 406 -10.66 -1.74 -6.25
N VAL A 407 -10.61 -0.74 -5.37
CA VAL A 407 -9.47 0.18 -5.22
C VAL A 407 -9.05 0.26 -3.77
N ARG A 408 -7.75 0.05 -3.52
CA ARG A 408 -7.17 0.22 -2.19
C ARG A 408 -5.75 0.76 -2.33
N CYS A 409 -5.55 2.02 -1.91
CA CYS A 409 -4.24 2.68 -1.90
C CYS A 409 -3.94 3.15 -0.47
N ILE A 410 -2.87 2.64 0.14
CA ILE A 410 -2.53 2.91 1.54
C ILE A 410 -1.05 3.29 1.66
N GLY A 411 -0.76 4.30 2.48
CA GLY A 411 0.60 4.72 2.85
C GLY A 411 1.30 5.57 1.80
N PHE A 412 0.56 6.16 0.85
CA PHE A 412 1.14 7.01 -0.19
C PHE A 412 1.32 8.46 0.26
N ASN A 413 2.27 9.15 -0.39
CA ASN A 413 2.48 10.59 -0.26
C ASN A 413 2.88 11.16 -1.62
N GLU A 414 1.89 11.66 -2.36
CA GLU A 414 2.07 12.08 -3.74
C GLU A 414 1.84 13.58 -3.92
N THR A 415 2.56 14.17 -4.87
CA THR A 415 2.43 15.59 -5.22
C THR A 415 1.97 15.73 -6.66
N PHE A 416 0.91 16.52 -6.86
CA PHE A 416 0.34 16.87 -8.16
C PHE A 416 0.49 18.36 -8.42
N THR A 417 0.61 18.72 -9.68
CA THR A 417 0.76 20.11 -10.16
C THR A 417 -0.52 20.67 -10.76
N ASP A 418 -1.53 19.83 -10.94
CA ASP A 418 -2.85 20.22 -11.47
C ASP A 418 -3.99 19.51 -10.70
N GLY A 419 -5.20 20.04 -10.85
CA GLY A 419 -6.39 19.52 -10.17
C GLY A 419 -7.00 18.26 -10.78
N ARG A 420 -6.48 17.75 -11.89
CA ARG A 420 -7.06 16.62 -12.63
C ARG A 420 -7.18 15.34 -11.76
N ALA A 421 -6.20 15.12 -10.90
CA ALA A 421 -6.22 13.99 -9.98
C ALA A 421 -7.47 14.01 -9.08
N PHE A 422 -7.83 15.19 -8.60
CA PHE A 422 -8.99 15.36 -7.72
C PHE A 422 -10.31 15.17 -8.47
N ASP A 423 -10.41 15.70 -9.67
CA ASP A 423 -11.60 15.51 -10.52
C ASP A 423 -11.81 14.02 -10.85
N LYS A 424 -10.72 13.28 -11.09
CA LYS A 424 -10.78 11.83 -11.31
C LYS A 424 -11.16 11.06 -10.06
N LEU A 425 -10.57 11.36 -8.93
CA LEU A 425 -10.89 10.67 -7.66
C LEU A 425 -12.33 10.97 -7.20
N SER A 426 -12.87 12.15 -7.48
CA SER A 426 -14.26 12.46 -7.18
C SER A 426 -15.24 11.60 -7.97
N GLN A 427 -14.89 11.20 -9.20
CA GLN A 427 -15.70 10.32 -10.04
C GLN A 427 -15.90 8.92 -9.42
N LEU A 428 -14.95 8.49 -8.57
CA LEU A 428 -15.07 7.21 -7.85
C LEU A 428 -16.19 7.22 -6.80
N VAL A 429 -16.63 8.38 -6.35
CA VAL A 429 -17.57 8.54 -5.22
C VAL A 429 -18.87 9.21 -5.61
N ASP A 430 -18.92 9.98 -6.68
CA ASP A 430 -20.13 10.67 -7.14
C ASP A 430 -21.02 9.80 -8.07
N GLY A 431 -20.59 8.56 -8.35
CA GLY A 431 -21.31 7.62 -9.20
C GLY A 431 -21.14 7.87 -10.70
N THR A 432 -20.31 8.83 -11.11
CA THR A 432 -20.02 9.08 -12.53
C THR A 432 -19.06 8.04 -13.12
N TYR A 433 -18.23 7.41 -12.28
CA TYR A 433 -17.41 6.27 -12.67
C TYR A 433 -18.20 4.97 -12.50
N GLN A 434 -18.86 4.55 -13.58
CA GLN A 434 -19.68 3.35 -13.59
C GLN A 434 -18.82 2.09 -13.60
N GLY A 435 -18.74 1.43 -12.49
CA GLY A 435 -17.96 0.21 -12.36
C GLY A 435 -17.56 -0.08 -10.93
N ILE A 436 -17.29 0.96 -10.18
CA ILE A 436 -17.01 0.80 -8.75
C ILE A 436 -18.29 0.42 -8.03
N ASP A 437 -18.23 -0.70 -7.36
CA ASP A 437 -19.27 -1.11 -6.44
C ASP A 437 -19.08 -0.31 -5.14
N ALA A 438 -19.83 0.79 -5.02
CA ALA A 438 -19.81 1.64 -3.84
C ALA A 438 -20.33 0.92 -2.58
N GLU A 439 -21.04 -0.19 -2.76
CA GLU A 439 -21.52 -1.07 -1.69
C GLU A 439 -20.63 -2.33 -1.56
N GLY A 440 -19.65 -2.51 -2.44
CA GLY A 440 -18.75 -3.65 -2.45
C GLY A 440 -17.89 -3.71 -1.20
N GLN A 441 -17.93 -4.85 -0.53
CA GLN A 441 -17.07 -5.15 0.61
C GLN A 441 -16.09 -6.25 0.23
N TYR A 442 -14.80 -6.01 0.44
CA TYR A 442 -13.82 -7.07 0.54
C TYR A 442 -13.55 -7.32 2.03
N GLY A 443 -14.13 -8.37 2.54
CA GLY A 443 -14.18 -8.57 3.99
C GLY A 443 -15.13 -7.57 4.66
N ASN A 444 -14.61 -6.77 5.60
CA ASN A 444 -15.38 -5.75 6.33
C ASN A 444 -15.09 -4.31 5.88
N ASP A 445 -14.23 -4.11 4.88
CA ASP A 445 -13.83 -2.78 4.45
C ASP A 445 -14.62 -2.33 3.21
N PRO A 446 -15.25 -1.16 3.23
CA PRO A 446 -15.89 -0.58 2.04
C PRO A 446 -14.83 -0.19 1.00
N TYR A 447 -15.20 -0.23 -0.29
CA TYR A 447 -14.41 0.29 -1.39
C TYR A 447 -15.01 1.57 -1.96
N PRO A 448 -14.22 2.46 -2.54
CA PRO A 448 -12.74 2.49 -2.58
C PRO A 448 -12.11 2.92 -1.24
N VAL A 449 -10.87 2.50 -0.98
CA VAL A 449 -10.11 2.86 0.23
C VAL A 449 -8.89 3.68 -0.16
N LEU A 450 -8.83 4.94 0.29
CA LEU A 450 -7.66 5.81 0.15
C LEU A 450 -7.18 6.24 1.54
N ASP A 451 -5.95 5.89 1.91
CA ASP A 451 -5.32 6.22 3.19
C ASP A 451 -3.88 6.70 2.94
N GLY A 452 -3.69 8.00 2.84
CA GLY A 452 -2.40 8.60 2.53
C GLY A 452 -2.48 10.12 2.39
N THR A 453 -1.46 10.70 1.79
CA THR A 453 -1.35 12.15 1.62
C THR A 453 -1.28 12.51 0.15
N ILE A 454 -2.11 13.45 -0.27
CA ILE A 454 -2.02 14.13 -1.56
C ILE A 454 -1.65 15.58 -1.33
N ASN A 455 -0.57 16.01 -1.96
CA ASN A 455 -0.15 17.39 -2.02
C ASN A 455 -0.51 17.98 -3.38
N LEU A 456 -1.16 19.12 -3.39
CA LEU A 456 -1.47 19.85 -4.62
C LEU A 456 -0.86 21.24 -4.55
N THR A 457 0.00 21.55 -5.51
CA THR A 457 0.69 22.86 -5.57
C THR A 457 -0.19 23.97 -6.14
N THR A 458 -1.30 23.60 -6.76
CA THR A 458 -2.34 24.51 -7.29
C THR A 458 -3.60 24.44 -6.43
N GLY A 459 -4.72 24.91 -6.95
CA GLY A 459 -6.03 24.83 -6.30
C GLY A 459 -6.86 23.62 -6.72
N VAL A 460 -7.92 23.38 -5.97
CA VAL A 460 -8.99 22.44 -6.29
C VAL A 460 -10.34 23.10 -5.98
N TYR A 461 -11.37 22.72 -6.70
CA TYR A 461 -12.71 23.20 -6.37
C TYR A 461 -13.16 22.68 -5.00
N ARG A 462 -13.77 23.56 -4.22
CA ARG A 462 -14.19 23.27 -2.85
C ARG A 462 -15.13 22.07 -2.74
N ASP A 463 -16.09 21.97 -3.65
CA ASP A 463 -17.05 20.86 -3.69
C ASP A 463 -16.36 19.50 -3.91
N THR A 464 -15.37 19.47 -4.80
CA THR A 464 -14.51 18.29 -5.00
C THR A 464 -13.73 17.96 -3.71
N TYR A 465 -13.16 18.97 -3.06
CA TYR A 465 -12.46 18.79 -1.78
C TYR A 465 -13.39 18.19 -0.71
N ASP A 466 -14.56 18.80 -0.53
CA ASP A 466 -15.53 18.38 0.50
C ASP A 466 -16.05 16.95 0.24
N ALA A 467 -16.27 16.57 -1.03
CA ALA A 467 -16.69 15.24 -1.43
C ALA A 467 -15.61 14.20 -1.09
N LEU A 468 -14.35 14.48 -1.44
CA LEU A 468 -13.24 13.58 -1.15
C LEU A 468 -13.01 13.39 0.36
N MET A 469 -13.05 14.47 1.13
CA MET A 469 -12.89 14.42 2.59
C MET A 469 -14.03 13.69 3.29
N THR A 470 -15.23 13.78 2.75
CA THR A 470 -16.40 13.06 3.28
C THR A 470 -16.29 11.56 3.04
N HIS A 471 -15.86 11.16 1.83
CA HIS A 471 -15.76 9.76 1.43
C HIS A 471 -14.50 9.07 1.94
N TYR A 472 -13.39 9.81 2.03
CA TYR A 472 -12.09 9.28 2.42
C TYR A 472 -11.57 9.93 3.71
N PRO A 473 -12.11 9.56 4.88
CA PRO A 473 -11.78 10.23 6.14
C PRO A 473 -10.31 10.04 6.58
N LYS A 474 -9.59 9.09 6.00
CA LYS A 474 -8.15 8.86 6.25
C LYS A 474 -7.25 9.58 5.25
N LEU A 475 -7.82 10.15 4.19
CA LEU A 475 -7.08 10.91 3.20
C LEU A 475 -6.66 12.26 3.79
N LYS A 476 -5.40 12.63 3.59
CA LYS A 476 -4.86 13.95 3.97
C LYS A 476 -4.64 14.75 2.71
N LEU A 477 -5.28 15.90 2.61
CA LEU A 477 -5.18 16.79 1.46
C LEU A 477 -4.44 18.07 1.86
N ASN A 478 -3.21 18.23 1.39
CA ASN A 478 -2.42 19.46 1.51
C ASN A 478 -2.57 20.25 0.22
N ILE A 479 -3.47 21.23 0.22
CA ILE A 479 -3.87 21.98 -0.98
C ILE A 479 -3.52 23.44 -0.78
N ALA A 480 -2.95 24.08 -1.81
CA ALA A 480 -2.60 25.50 -1.77
C ALA A 480 -3.85 26.37 -1.69
N LYS A 481 -4.88 26.04 -2.46
CA LYS A 481 -6.11 26.84 -2.57
C LYS A 481 -7.34 25.96 -2.77
N ARG A 482 -8.50 26.45 -2.31
CA ARG A 482 -9.81 25.86 -2.59
C ARG A 482 -10.63 26.84 -3.43
N TRP A 483 -10.79 26.55 -4.70
CA TRP A 483 -11.55 27.39 -5.63
C TRP A 483 -13.06 27.23 -5.43
N ILE A 484 -13.76 28.31 -5.70
CA ILE A 484 -15.21 28.35 -5.73
C ILE A 484 -15.67 27.99 -7.15
N ARG A 485 -16.53 26.98 -7.27
CA ARG A 485 -17.18 26.65 -8.55
C ARG A 485 -18.43 27.52 -8.65
N PHE A 486 -18.42 28.41 -9.64
CA PHE A 486 -19.56 29.25 -9.93
C PHE A 486 -20.49 28.58 -10.94
N GLU A 487 -21.80 28.59 -10.64
CA GLU A 487 -22.83 28.10 -11.56
C GLU A 487 -23.04 29.10 -12.71
N ASP A 488 -22.97 30.41 -12.42
CA ASP A 488 -23.17 31.47 -13.42
C ASP A 488 -21.81 32.00 -13.89
N PRO A 489 -21.50 31.86 -15.24
CA PRO A 489 -20.22 32.31 -15.77
C PRO A 489 -20.02 33.85 -15.66
N GLU A 490 -21.08 34.65 -15.68
CA GLU A 490 -20.98 36.10 -15.54
C GLU A 490 -20.67 36.50 -14.10
N VAL A 491 -21.22 35.75 -13.11
CA VAL A 491 -20.84 35.92 -11.71
C VAL A 491 -19.36 35.57 -11.53
N LYS A 492 -18.89 34.44 -12.09
CA LYS A 492 -17.47 34.08 -12.06
C LYS A 492 -16.62 35.22 -12.62
N ARG A 493 -16.94 35.70 -13.81
CA ARG A 493 -16.18 36.76 -14.47
C ARG A 493 -16.07 38.01 -13.58
N ILE A 494 -17.20 38.46 -13.03
CA ILE A 494 -17.24 39.65 -12.16
C ILE A 494 -16.42 39.41 -10.89
N CYS A 495 -16.54 38.25 -10.27
CA CYS A 495 -15.81 37.92 -9.05
C CYS A 495 -14.30 37.85 -9.28
N VAL A 496 -13.85 37.18 -10.34
CA VAL A 496 -12.44 37.09 -10.74
C VAL A 496 -11.87 38.45 -11.04
N GLU A 497 -12.54 39.25 -11.89
CA GLU A 497 -12.07 40.61 -12.23
C GLU A 497 -11.86 41.54 -11.04
N ASN A 498 -12.62 41.34 -9.95
CA ASN A 498 -12.57 42.22 -8.79
C ASN A 498 -11.74 41.68 -7.62
N TRP A 499 -11.63 40.37 -7.45
CA TRP A 499 -11.11 39.78 -6.22
C TRP A 499 -10.09 38.66 -6.39
N ASP A 500 -9.84 38.17 -7.60
CA ASP A 500 -8.69 37.29 -7.88
C ASP A 500 -7.42 38.12 -7.73
N LYS A 501 -6.70 37.90 -6.64
CA LYS A 501 -5.50 38.69 -6.28
C LYS A 501 -4.24 38.15 -6.88
N ASP A 502 -4.19 36.87 -7.15
CA ASP A 502 -3.00 36.21 -7.65
C ASP A 502 -3.05 35.97 -9.18
N GLY A 503 -4.18 36.23 -9.81
CA GLY A 503 -4.32 36.21 -11.27
C GLY A 503 -4.37 34.82 -11.87
N ASP A 504 -4.80 33.79 -11.08
CA ASP A 504 -4.90 32.42 -11.57
C ASP A 504 -6.17 32.15 -12.40
N GLY A 505 -7.08 33.13 -12.47
CA GLY A 505 -8.33 33.07 -13.23
C GLY A 505 -9.47 32.36 -12.51
N GLU A 506 -9.27 31.98 -11.26
CA GLU A 506 -10.26 31.41 -10.36
C GLU A 506 -10.42 32.30 -9.12
N LEU A 507 -11.48 32.10 -8.34
CA LEU A 507 -11.61 32.73 -7.05
C LEU A 507 -11.52 31.66 -5.96
N SER A 508 -10.55 31.79 -5.07
CA SER A 508 -10.38 30.88 -3.95
C SER A 508 -11.30 31.23 -2.77
N MET A 509 -11.53 30.27 -1.87
CA MET A 509 -12.23 30.49 -0.60
C MET A 509 -11.55 31.56 0.26
N GLU A 510 -10.21 31.59 0.21
CA GLU A 510 -9.38 32.54 0.95
C GLU A 510 -9.55 33.97 0.42
N GLU A 511 -9.63 34.15 -0.89
CA GLU A 511 -9.91 35.44 -1.54
C GLU A 511 -11.32 35.91 -1.26
N ALA A 512 -12.32 35.03 -1.45
CA ALA A 512 -13.71 35.33 -1.10
C ALA A 512 -13.88 35.71 0.37
N ALA A 513 -13.20 35.00 1.27
CA ALA A 513 -13.23 35.28 2.72
C ALA A 513 -12.60 36.66 3.08
N ALA A 514 -11.77 37.22 2.22
CA ALA A 514 -11.20 38.56 2.40
C ALA A 514 -12.16 39.69 1.93
N VAL A 515 -13.26 39.35 1.24
CA VAL A 515 -14.21 40.33 0.70
C VAL A 515 -15.28 40.65 1.71
N SER A 516 -15.11 41.73 2.45
CA SER A 516 -16.08 42.19 3.46
C SER A 516 -17.23 43.04 2.88
N SER A 517 -17.09 43.52 1.65
CA SER A 517 -18.08 44.30 0.91
C SER A 517 -17.97 44.08 -0.57
N ILE A 518 -19.08 43.83 -1.24
CA ILE A 518 -19.15 43.68 -2.68
C ILE A 518 -19.64 44.94 -3.40
N GLY A 519 -19.95 46.01 -2.63
CA GLY A 519 -20.37 47.32 -3.20
C GLY A 519 -21.55 47.23 -4.14
N THR A 520 -21.43 47.94 -5.23
CA THR A 520 -22.47 48.03 -6.29
C THR A 520 -21.95 47.55 -7.65
N ILE A 521 -21.16 46.46 -7.66
CA ILE A 521 -20.61 45.94 -8.94
C ILE A 521 -21.63 45.04 -9.65
N PHE A 522 -22.65 44.52 -9.00
CA PHE A 522 -23.68 43.66 -9.57
C PHE A 522 -24.99 44.34 -10.02
N PRO A 523 -25.30 45.64 -9.72
CA PRO A 523 -26.55 46.23 -10.13
C PRO A 523 -26.75 46.12 -11.63
N LYS A 524 -27.89 45.54 -12.05
CA LYS A 524 -28.25 45.33 -13.45
C LYS A 524 -27.30 44.38 -14.23
N ALA A 525 -26.41 43.70 -13.58
CA ALA A 525 -25.63 42.64 -14.22
C ALA A 525 -26.58 41.54 -14.74
N ASN A 526 -26.21 40.90 -15.85
CA ASN A 526 -27.03 39.83 -16.44
C ASN A 526 -26.66 38.49 -15.79
N ILE A 527 -26.96 38.34 -14.48
CA ILE A 527 -26.70 37.13 -13.70
C ILE A 527 -28.00 36.42 -13.37
N SER A 528 -27.95 35.08 -13.31
CA SER A 528 -29.12 34.26 -13.01
C SER A 528 -29.00 33.52 -11.66
N TYR A 529 -27.83 33.12 -11.29
CA TYR A 529 -27.57 32.31 -10.09
C TYR A 529 -26.34 32.83 -9.36
N PHE A 530 -26.43 32.98 -8.03
CA PHE A 530 -25.29 33.37 -7.19
C PHE A 530 -25.37 32.70 -5.80
N ASP A 531 -25.40 31.38 -5.80
CA ASP A 531 -25.42 30.65 -4.53
C ASP A 531 -24.07 30.71 -3.80
N GLU A 532 -22.97 30.95 -4.52
CA GLU A 532 -21.63 31.09 -3.98
C GLU A 532 -21.45 32.37 -3.16
N PHE A 533 -22.40 33.31 -3.21
CA PHE A 533 -22.38 34.51 -2.39
C PHE A 533 -22.34 34.19 -0.89
N ARG A 534 -22.87 33.06 -0.48
CA ARG A 534 -22.78 32.55 0.89
C ARG A 534 -21.34 32.41 1.45
N PHE A 535 -20.34 32.36 0.59
CA PHE A 535 -18.94 32.24 0.99
C PHE A 535 -18.26 33.57 1.30
N PHE A 536 -18.92 34.68 1.00
CA PHE A 536 -18.40 36.02 1.22
C PHE A 536 -18.83 36.52 2.62
N PRO A 537 -17.92 37.01 3.47
CA PRO A 537 -18.27 37.46 4.82
C PRO A 537 -18.89 38.87 4.84
N VAL A 538 -19.80 39.12 3.92
CA VAL A 538 -20.49 40.43 3.80
C VAL A 538 -21.48 40.60 4.94
N LYS A 539 -21.42 41.76 5.60
CA LYS A 539 -22.33 42.13 6.70
C LYS A 539 -23.46 43.07 6.28
N HIS A 540 -23.21 43.86 5.25
CA HIS A 540 -24.15 44.90 4.81
C HIS A 540 -24.30 44.85 3.29
N MET A 541 -25.54 44.79 2.85
CA MET A 541 -25.92 44.89 1.45
C MET A 541 -26.67 46.20 1.23
N ASN A 542 -26.17 47.05 0.35
CA ASN A 542 -26.78 48.34 0.01
C ASN A 542 -26.82 48.48 -1.49
N ASP A 543 -28.03 48.48 -2.09
CA ASP A 543 -28.27 48.50 -3.52
C ASP A 543 -27.49 47.43 -4.32
N THR A 544 -27.02 46.38 -3.69
CA THR A 544 -26.00 45.44 -4.17
C THR A 544 -26.42 44.70 -5.44
N PHE A 545 -27.66 44.21 -5.50
CA PHE A 545 -28.26 43.54 -6.67
C PHE A 545 -29.49 44.26 -7.18
N ARG A 546 -29.63 45.56 -6.86
CA ARG A 546 -30.80 46.36 -7.23
C ARG A 546 -31.04 46.37 -8.72
N GLY A 547 -32.27 46.04 -9.13
CA GLY A 547 -32.68 45.99 -10.52
C GLY A 547 -32.10 44.86 -11.36
N ASN A 548 -31.57 43.82 -10.71
CA ASN A 548 -31.10 42.61 -11.40
C ASN A 548 -32.31 41.75 -11.78
N MET A 549 -32.81 41.96 -13.01
CA MET A 549 -34.07 41.34 -13.45
C MET A 549 -34.00 39.84 -13.68
N ASN A 550 -32.80 39.28 -13.93
CA ASN A 550 -32.63 37.90 -14.32
C ASN A 550 -32.21 36.97 -13.13
N LEU A 551 -31.89 37.56 -11.98
CA LEU A 551 -31.50 36.81 -10.78
C LEU A 551 -32.63 35.93 -10.31
N LYS A 552 -32.47 34.61 -10.43
CA LYS A 552 -33.46 33.59 -10.04
C LYS A 552 -33.21 33.05 -8.64
N ARG A 553 -31.93 32.89 -8.29
CA ARG A 553 -31.52 32.30 -7.00
C ARG A 553 -30.23 32.96 -6.50
N ILE A 554 -30.20 33.20 -5.19
CA ILE A 554 -29.05 33.72 -4.47
C ILE A 554 -29.05 33.14 -3.05
N SER A 555 -27.87 32.70 -2.58
CA SER A 555 -27.68 32.26 -1.19
C SER A 555 -26.93 33.32 -0.41
N LEU A 556 -27.58 33.88 0.60
CA LEU A 556 -27.05 34.98 1.40
C LEU A 556 -26.01 34.52 2.42
N PRO A 557 -24.96 35.34 2.72
CA PRO A 557 -23.93 35.01 3.71
C PRO A 557 -24.51 34.91 5.13
N LYS A 558 -24.03 33.93 5.91
CA LYS A 558 -24.41 33.81 7.34
C LYS A 558 -23.92 34.97 8.21
N THR A 559 -23.05 35.82 7.68
CA THR A 559 -22.57 37.04 8.35
C THR A 559 -23.43 38.28 8.10
N LEU A 560 -24.43 38.16 7.22
CA LEU A 560 -25.25 39.31 6.80
C LEU A 560 -26.10 39.83 7.96
N VAL A 561 -26.03 41.13 8.22
CA VAL A 561 -26.73 41.81 9.31
C VAL A 561 -27.81 42.77 8.80
N ASP A 562 -27.54 43.40 7.66
CA ASP A 562 -28.36 44.51 7.15
C ASP A 562 -28.58 44.43 5.64
N MET A 563 -29.83 44.55 5.20
CA MET A 563 -30.22 44.56 3.79
C MET A 563 -30.94 45.87 3.48
N ARG A 564 -30.42 46.62 2.51
CA ARG A 564 -31.01 47.92 2.11
C ARG A 564 -31.16 48.01 0.60
N TYR A 565 -32.38 47.82 0.11
CA TYR A 565 -32.75 47.83 -1.32
C TYR A 565 -31.90 46.93 -2.19
N ALA A 566 -31.30 45.91 -1.57
CA ALA A 566 -30.30 45.07 -2.20
C ALA A 566 -30.89 44.18 -3.31
N LEU A 567 -32.12 43.72 -3.11
CA LEU A 567 -32.84 42.85 -4.05
C LEU A 567 -34.09 43.54 -4.64
N TYR A 568 -34.20 44.87 -4.50
CA TYR A 568 -35.28 45.63 -5.10
C TYR A 568 -35.29 45.52 -6.62
N GLY A 569 -36.41 45.08 -7.21
CA GLY A 569 -36.55 44.92 -8.65
C GLY A 569 -35.90 43.62 -9.22
N ALA A 570 -35.60 42.64 -8.39
CA ALA A 570 -35.15 41.33 -8.79
C ALA A 570 -36.31 40.47 -9.31
N LYS A 571 -36.79 40.75 -10.51
CA LYS A 571 -38.08 40.25 -11.06
C LYS A 571 -38.15 38.73 -11.21
N SER A 572 -37.01 38.06 -11.37
CA SER A 572 -36.94 36.60 -11.57
C SER A 572 -36.70 35.83 -10.29
N LEU A 573 -36.52 36.50 -9.14
CA LEU A 573 -36.23 35.86 -7.86
C LEU A 573 -37.46 35.09 -7.34
N GLU A 574 -37.34 33.75 -7.25
CA GLU A 574 -38.47 32.88 -6.91
C GLU A 574 -38.49 32.47 -5.43
N SER A 575 -37.33 32.47 -4.80
CA SER A 575 -37.25 32.16 -3.36
C SER A 575 -36.08 32.89 -2.71
N ILE A 576 -36.14 33.04 -1.40
CA ILE A 576 -35.06 33.64 -0.60
C ILE A 576 -34.99 33.01 0.78
N VAL A 577 -33.79 32.73 1.25
CA VAL A 577 -33.50 32.37 2.64
C VAL A 577 -32.75 33.52 3.29
N ILE A 578 -33.35 34.12 4.32
CA ILE A 578 -32.76 35.20 5.10
C ILE A 578 -32.04 34.59 6.30
N PRO A 579 -30.69 34.71 6.38
CA PRO A 579 -29.90 34.09 7.45
C PRO A 579 -30.27 34.58 8.84
N GLN A 580 -30.00 33.74 9.84
CA GLN A 580 -30.27 34.00 11.24
C GLN A 580 -29.60 35.29 11.77
N SER A 581 -28.51 35.73 11.19
CA SER A 581 -27.75 36.93 11.55
C SER A 581 -28.40 38.25 11.16
N VAL A 582 -29.42 38.22 10.29
CA VAL A 582 -30.04 39.44 9.76
C VAL A 582 -30.90 40.12 10.85
N GLN A 583 -30.61 41.38 11.09
CA GLN A 583 -31.28 42.22 12.10
C GLN A 583 -32.16 43.29 11.46
N ARG A 584 -31.82 43.74 10.23
CA ARG A 584 -32.53 44.82 9.56
C ARG A 584 -32.76 44.53 8.08
N ILE A 585 -33.95 44.85 7.58
CA ILE A 585 -34.33 44.68 6.18
C ILE A 585 -35.00 46.01 5.75
N SER A 586 -34.71 46.46 4.51
CA SER A 586 -35.36 47.68 4.01
C SER A 586 -36.83 47.46 3.67
N ALA A 587 -37.57 48.55 3.71
CA ALA A 587 -38.89 48.58 3.11
C ALA A 587 -38.77 48.27 1.59
N LEU A 588 -39.71 47.48 1.07
CA LEU A 588 -39.76 47.10 -0.36
C LEU A 588 -38.50 46.35 -0.85
N GLU A 589 -37.80 45.66 0.05
CA GLU A 589 -36.56 44.91 -0.30
C GLU A 589 -36.78 43.94 -1.46
N PHE A 590 -37.94 43.29 -1.50
CA PHE A 590 -38.31 42.30 -2.51
C PHE A 590 -39.42 42.81 -3.46
N ALA A 591 -39.60 44.12 -3.57
CA ALA A 591 -40.58 44.66 -4.52
C ALA A 591 -40.28 44.24 -5.96
N ASP A 592 -41.32 43.90 -6.69
CA ASP A 592 -41.30 43.33 -8.04
C ASP A 592 -40.70 41.93 -8.18
N ALA A 593 -40.28 41.27 -7.07
CA ALA A 593 -39.79 39.90 -7.12
C ALA A 593 -40.93 38.89 -7.43
N ASN A 594 -40.52 37.72 -8.01
CA ASN A 594 -41.47 36.65 -8.36
C ASN A 594 -41.54 35.56 -7.26
N LEU A 595 -41.47 35.96 -6.00
CA LEU A 595 -41.38 35.04 -4.88
C LEU A 595 -42.56 34.05 -4.79
N LEU A 596 -42.23 32.78 -4.62
CA LEU A 596 -43.12 31.68 -4.23
C LEU A 596 -43.12 31.53 -2.71
N TYR A 597 -41.96 31.67 -2.12
CA TYR A 597 -41.79 31.65 -0.66
C TYR A 597 -40.54 32.44 -0.23
N ALA A 598 -40.55 32.81 1.06
CA ALA A 598 -39.38 33.30 1.77
C ALA A 598 -39.19 32.49 3.07
N ILE A 599 -37.98 32.16 3.42
CA ILE A 599 -37.61 31.58 4.70
C ILE A 599 -36.83 32.64 5.47
N VAL A 600 -37.29 32.98 6.67
CA VAL A 600 -36.69 34.01 7.52
C VAL A 600 -36.22 33.34 8.80
N LEU A 601 -34.93 33.09 8.91
CA LEU A 601 -34.32 32.28 9.99
C LEU A 601 -34.04 33.02 11.31
N PRO A 602 -33.95 34.38 11.39
CA PRO A 602 -33.74 35.05 12.67
C PRO A 602 -34.76 34.66 13.72
N GLU A 603 -34.28 34.37 14.95
CA GLU A 603 -35.17 34.11 16.08
C GLU A 603 -35.90 35.37 16.59
N VAL A 604 -35.23 36.51 16.47
CA VAL A 604 -35.80 37.82 16.75
C VAL A 604 -36.25 38.44 15.43
N PRO A 605 -37.52 38.84 15.26
CA PRO A 605 -38.00 39.44 14.04
C PRO A 605 -37.13 40.62 13.60
N PRO A 606 -36.54 40.62 12.38
CA PRO A 606 -35.78 41.76 11.88
C PRO A 606 -36.59 43.06 11.85
N THR A 607 -35.95 44.17 12.19
CA THR A 607 -36.54 45.52 12.12
C THR A 607 -36.50 46.02 10.69
N PHE A 608 -37.41 46.96 10.35
CA PHE A 608 -37.48 47.54 9.01
C PHE A 608 -36.90 48.94 8.96
N HIS A 609 -36.12 49.21 7.89
CA HIS A 609 -35.70 50.59 7.60
C HIS A 609 -36.88 51.38 7.03
N ASN A 610 -37.16 52.56 7.58
CA ASN A 610 -38.17 53.51 7.06
C ASN A 610 -39.60 52.95 6.89
N GLY A 611 -40.31 52.85 7.89
CA GLY A 611 -41.54 52.21 8.26
C GLY A 611 -42.87 52.46 7.53
N TYR A 612 -42.95 52.85 6.26
CA TYR A 612 -44.25 52.99 5.56
C TYR A 612 -44.63 51.75 4.73
N TYR A 613 -43.66 50.95 4.32
CA TYR A 613 -43.87 49.72 3.55
C TYR A 613 -43.11 48.58 4.20
N ASN A 614 -43.63 47.37 4.02
CA ASN A 614 -43.01 46.16 4.49
C ASN A 614 -42.00 45.62 3.43
N PRO A 615 -41.00 44.80 3.80
CA PRO A 615 -39.99 44.27 2.86
C PRO A 615 -40.58 43.50 1.68
N PHE A 616 -41.65 42.74 1.90
CA PHE A 616 -42.31 41.90 0.91
C PHE A 616 -43.57 42.55 0.29
N ASP A 617 -43.75 43.88 0.42
CA ASP A 617 -44.80 44.58 -0.27
C ASP A 617 -44.50 44.74 -1.77
N LYS A 618 -45.55 44.91 -2.57
CA LYS A 618 -45.46 45.08 -4.05
C LYS A 618 -44.86 43.90 -4.80
N ILE A 619 -45.09 42.67 -4.30
CA ILE A 619 -44.80 41.46 -5.06
C ILE A 619 -46.01 41.13 -5.94
N TYR A 620 -45.82 41.20 -7.27
CA TYR A 620 -46.88 41.02 -8.26
C TYR A 620 -46.62 39.79 -9.14
N ASP A 621 -47.70 39.16 -9.64
CA ASP A 621 -47.64 38.17 -10.67
C ASP A 621 -47.49 38.82 -12.05
N THR A 622 -47.36 38.03 -13.12
CA THR A 622 -47.24 38.48 -14.49
C THR A 622 -48.48 39.28 -14.97
N THR A 623 -49.59 39.21 -14.24
CA THR A 623 -50.83 39.95 -14.52
C THR A 623 -50.99 41.22 -13.66
N HIS A 624 -49.95 41.64 -12.96
CA HIS A 624 -49.90 42.75 -12.01
C HIS A 624 -50.87 42.59 -10.83
N LYS A 625 -51.28 41.36 -10.52
CA LYS A 625 -52.01 41.05 -9.30
C LYS A 625 -51.03 40.68 -8.17
N ILE A 626 -51.37 40.98 -6.94
CA ILE A 626 -50.57 40.62 -5.80
C ILE A 626 -50.43 39.09 -5.75
N LYS A 627 -49.21 38.60 -5.88
CA LYS A 627 -48.91 37.18 -5.89
C LYS A 627 -49.15 36.55 -4.52
N LYS A 628 -49.62 35.29 -4.51
CA LYS A 628 -49.69 34.48 -3.28
C LYS A 628 -48.30 33.91 -3.02
N TYR A 629 -47.69 34.27 -1.92
CA TYR A 629 -46.44 33.72 -1.42
C TYR A 629 -46.59 33.49 0.08
N LYS A 630 -45.71 32.67 0.67
CA LYS A 630 -45.62 32.41 2.11
C LYS A 630 -44.26 32.82 2.65
N ILE A 631 -44.23 33.23 3.91
CA ILE A 631 -43.06 33.57 4.71
C ILE A 631 -42.97 32.56 5.85
N TYR A 632 -41.95 31.74 5.85
CA TYR A 632 -41.72 30.74 6.88
C TYR A 632 -40.74 31.28 7.91
N VAL A 633 -41.08 31.18 9.18
CA VAL A 633 -40.27 31.63 10.33
C VAL A 633 -40.07 30.49 11.32
N PRO A 634 -39.01 30.52 12.15
CA PRO A 634 -38.76 29.46 13.13
C PRO A 634 -39.97 29.20 14.01
N ASP A 635 -40.34 27.97 14.23
CA ASP A 635 -41.54 27.56 14.96
C ASP A 635 -41.58 28.17 16.37
N ASN A 636 -40.42 28.20 17.05
CA ASN A 636 -40.32 28.76 18.40
C ASN A 636 -40.48 30.28 18.44
N SER A 637 -40.19 30.98 17.36
CA SER A 637 -40.26 32.41 17.23
C SER A 637 -41.55 32.91 16.52
N TYR A 638 -42.37 31.99 16.02
CA TYR A 638 -43.58 32.33 15.28
C TYR A 638 -44.48 33.33 16.02
N ALA A 639 -44.72 33.13 17.33
CA ALA A 639 -45.55 33.99 18.15
C ALA A 639 -44.97 35.42 18.27
N GLU A 640 -43.67 35.55 18.28
CA GLU A 640 -42.99 36.86 18.32
C GLU A 640 -43.15 37.59 16.97
N TYR A 641 -42.99 36.87 15.87
CA TYR A 641 -43.25 37.41 14.53
C TYR A 641 -44.70 37.86 14.37
N ALA A 642 -45.67 37.05 14.79
CA ALA A 642 -47.09 37.34 14.71
C ALA A 642 -47.51 38.56 15.53
N LYS A 643 -46.78 38.91 16.60
CA LYS A 643 -47.02 40.07 17.45
C LYS A 643 -46.18 41.29 17.07
N SER A 644 -45.06 41.09 16.37
CA SER A 644 -44.14 42.15 16.01
C SER A 644 -44.78 43.16 15.06
N ARG A 645 -44.54 44.45 15.31
CA ARG A 645 -45.01 45.53 14.43
C ARG A 645 -44.51 45.27 12.99
N LEU A 646 -45.37 45.37 12.02
CA LEU A 646 -45.16 45.17 10.59
C LEU A 646 -45.14 43.68 10.17
N TRP A 647 -44.54 42.77 10.95
CA TRP A 647 -44.62 41.32 10.66
C TRP A 647 -46.02 40.77 10.91
N SER A 648 -46.74 41.31 11.91
CA SER A 648 -48.15 40.98 12.19
C SER A 648 -49.09 41.24 11.01
N ASP A 649 -48.72 42.10 10.08
CA ASP A 649 -49.55 42.35 8.90
C ASP A 649 -49.53 41.17 7.93
N TYR A 650 -48.45 40.42 7.88
CA TYR A 650 -48.36 39.15 7.11
C TYR A 650 -49.18 38.04 7.77
N GLU A 651 -49.22 38.01 9.10
CA GLU A 651 -50.06 37.09 9.85
C GLU A 651 -51.55 37.33 9.56
N LYS A 652 -51.99 38.59 9.64
CA LYS A 652 -53.38 38.98 9.35
C LYS A 652 -53.88 38.58 8.00
N VAL A 653 -52.99 38.50 7.00
CA VAL A 653 -53.33 38.11 5.63
C VAL A 653 -52.99 36.68 5.32
N GLY A 654 -52.60 35.87 6.34
CA GLY A 654 -52.34 34.43 6.22
C GLY A 654 -51.10 34.08 5.39
N ARG A 655 -50.10 34.97 5.35
CA ARG A 655 -48.82 34.75 4.65
C ARG A 655 -47.72 34.24 5.57
N LEU A 656 -47.81 34.48 6.87
CA LEU A 656 -46.84 33.97 7.83
C LEU A 656 -47.13 32.50 8.13
N ALA A 657 -46.12 31.69 8.19
CA ALA A 657 -46.19 30.24 8.45
C ALA A 657 -45.01 29.77 9.29
N LYS A 658 -45.21 28.67 10.00
CA LYS A 658 -44.13 28.01 10.73
C LYS A 658 -43.18 27.29 9.76
N LEU A 659 -41.89 27.29 10.08
CA LEU A 659 -40.86 26.64 9.23
C LEU A 659 -41.10 25.13 9.09
N SER A 660 -41.66 24.47 10.10
CA SER A 660 -42.08 23.06 10.03
C SER A 660 -43.08 22.76 8.92
N GLN A 661 -43.90 23.74 8.53
CA GLN A 661 -44.87 23.61 7.43
C GLN A 661 -44.22 23.66 6.04
N PHE A 662 -42.99 24.19 5.92
CA PHE A 662 -42.29 24.35 4.65
C PHE A 662 -42.14 23.01 3.91
N ARG A 663 -41.72 21.95 4.60
CA ARG A 663 -41.54 20.62 3.99
C ARG A 663 -42.87 20.00 3.51
N THR A 664 -43.97 20.36 4.12
CA THR A 664 -45.32 19.95 3.68
C THR A 664 -45.77 20.72 2.46
N ASP A 665 -45.52 22.02 2.46
CA ASP A 665 -45.94 22.92 1.37
C ASP A 665 -45.04 22.78 0.12
N PHE A 666 -43.71 22.44 0.32
CA PHE A 666 -42.68 22.28 -0.71
C PHE A 666 -41.85 21.01 -0.46
N PRO A 667 -42.39 19.80 -0.70
CA PRO A 667 -41.77 18.54 -0.31
C PRO A 667 -40.48 18.24 -1.11
N ASN A 668 -40.32 18.84 -2.29
CA ASN A 668 -39.15 18.63 -3.18
C ASN A 668 -38.11 19.76 -3.08
N GLU A 669 -38.34 20.73 -2.23
CA GLU A 669 -37.43 21.86 -2.07
C GLU A 669 -36.52 21.65 -0.86
N SER A 670 -35.26 21.99 -1.01
CA SER A 670 -34.28 22.10 0.07
C SER A 670 -33.79 23.54 0.17
N TYR A 671 -33.47 23.98 1.39
CA TYR A 671 -32.84 25.26 1.60
C TYR A 671 -31.51 25.09 2.32
N PHE A 672 -30.57 25.98 2.01
CA PHE A 672 -29.29 26.03 2.70
C PHE A 672 -29.42 26.85 4.00
N GLU A 673 -29.14 26.20 5.13
CA GLU A 673 -29.08 26.86 6.46
C GLU A 673 -27.75 27.60 6.66
#